data_514a938e10b65fd5e337794c75968152
#
_entry.id   514a938e10b65fd5e337794c75968152
#
_cell.length_a   1.000
_cell.length_b   1.000
_cell.length_c   1.000
_cell.angle_alpha   90.00
_cell.angle_beta   90.00
_cell.angle_gamma   90.00
#
_symmetry.space_group_name_H-M   'P 1'
#
loop_
_entity.id
_entity.type
_entity.pdbx_description
1 polymer ?
#
loop_
_entity_poly.entity_id
_entity_poly.type
_entity_poly.pdbx_seq_one_letter_code
_entity_poly.pdbx_strand_id
1 'polypeptide(L)'
;MKYVYKFKEGNASMRNLLGGKGANLAEMTNLGLPIPQGFTITTEACTSYYENGKKISKEIEDEILSNLKDLEELQGKKFGDNSDPLLVSVRSGARASMPGMMDTILNLGLNDIAVEGFAKKTNNPRFAYDSYRRFIQMYSDVVMEVPKSYFEKIIDELKESRGIKYDTELTVDDLKELVKRFKEVYKASMNGEEFPQDPIEQLMGAVKAVFRSWDNPRAIVYRRMNDIPGDWGTAVNVQSMVFGNKGETSGTGVAFTRNPSTGEKGIYGEYLINAQGEDVVAGVRTPQPISKLQEDLPECYKEFMEIANKLEDHYCDMQDMEFTIEEGKLYFLQTRNGKRTAHAAIKIACDLVDERKITKEEAVLRIDAKSLDQLLHPTFDPTALKNGYKVGSALPASPGAAAGKIYFTANDAKKHGVGGLGERVILVRLETTPEDIEGMAAAQGVLTVRGGMTSHAAVVARGMGTCCVSGCGEININEHEKYFTLNGETFKEGDYISLDGSTGNIYKGDIKTAPASISGDFGRLMSWADSYRTLGVRTNADNPKDTKKAIELGAEGIGLCRTEHMFFEKDRIPKIRKMILSDTVEDREKALNELIPFQKGDFKAMYKELKGLPMTVRYLDPPLHEFLPTLEEDIKELAKDMNVTVEHLKEKCNALHEFNPMMGHRGCRLAVTYPEIAKMQTRALMEAAIEVKEEDGYNIVPEIMIPLVGDKKELKFVKDIVVEVAEQVKKEKNSDIEYHIGTMIEVPRAALTADKIAEEAEFFSFGTNDLTQMTFGFSRDDAGKFLDSYYQNKIYEQDPFAKLDQEGVGQLVKMAVEKGKQTRPNIKLGICGEHGGEPSSVEFFYKVGLTYVSCSPYRVPIARLSAAQAAIKSGDRK
;
A
#
# COMPACT_ATOMS: atom_id res chain seq x y z
N MET A 1 -36.24 3.35 10.65
CA MET A 1 -35.06 2.63 10.11
C MET A 1 -34.72 1.50 11.07
N LYS A 2 -34.29 0.33 10.60
CA LYS A 2 -33.90 -0.79 11.47
C LYS A 2 -32.38 -0.75 11.69
N TYR A 3 -31.97 -0.67 12.96
CA TYR A 3 -30.55 -0.53 13.34
C TYR A 3 -29.96 -1.80 13.94
N VAL A 4 -30.80 -2.78 14.34
CA VAL A 4 -30.33 -4.00 15.00
C VAL A 4 -30.92 -5.24 14.30
N TYR A 5 -30.06 -6.20 14.01
CA TYR A 5 -30.43 -7.45 13.33
C TYR A 5 -29.99 -8.65 14.17
N LYS A 6 -30.90 -9.56 14.46
CA LYS A 6 -30.55 -10.88 15.00
C LYS A 6 -29.75 -11.65 13.96
N PHE A 7 -28.86 -12.57 14.36
CA PHE A 7 -28.09 -13.35 13.40
C PHE A 7 -28.98 -14.07 12.36
N LYS A 8 -30.09 -14.64 12.80
CA LYS A 8 -31.05 -15.30 11.90
C LYS A 8 -31.71 -14.36 10.87
N GLU A 9 -31.67 -13.07 11.08
CA GLU A 9 -32.29 -12.06 10.21
C GLU A 9 -31.35 -11.55 9.11
N GLY A 10 -30.07 -11.90 9.17
CA GLY A 10 -29.06 -11.45 8.21
C GLY A 10 -28.54 -12.55 7.33
N ASN A 11 -27.62 -12.19 6.42
CA ASN A 11 -26.90 -13.13 5.56
C ASN A 11 -25.59 -12.50 5.05
N ALA A 12 -24.77 -13.29 4.34
CA ALA A 12 -23.46 -12.87 3.84
C ALA A 12 -23.50 -11.66 2.89
N SER A 13 -24.62 -11.42 2.20
CA SER A 13 -24.76 -10.29 1.26
C SER A 13 -24.92 -8.94 1.96
N MET A 14 -25.22 -8.94 3.26
CA MET A 14 -25.46 -7.74 4.06
C MET A 14 -24.17 -7.16 4.69
N ARG A 15 -23.05 -7.40 4.10
CA ARG A 15 -21.73 -6.99 4.62
C ARG A 15 -21.62 -5.47 4.85
N ASN A 16 -22.22 -4.67 3.99
CA ASN A 16 -22.20 -3.22 4.11
C ASN A 16 -22.91 -2.72 5.36
N LEU A 17 -23.95 -3.42 5.79
CA LEU A 17 -24.81 -3.07 6.93
C LEU A 17 -24.35 -3.74 8.23
N LEU A 18 -24.01 -5.03 8.15
CA LEU A 18 -23.66 -5.84 9.33
C LEU A 18 -22.16 -5.94 9.60
N GLY A 19 -21.33 -5.39 8.71
CA GLY A 19 -19.90 -5.63 8.70
C GLY A 19 -19.57 -7.06 8.25
N GLY A 20 -18.28 -7.34 8.06
CA GLY A 20 -17.85 -8.68 7.62
C GLY A 20 -18.15 -9.76 8.66
N LYS A 21 -17.86 -9.48 9.92
CA LYS A 21 -18.09 -10.43 11.03
C LYS A 21 -19.56 -10.71 11.25
N GLY A 22 -20.40 -9.68 11.31
CA GLY A 22 -21.85 -9.84 11.53
C GLY A 22 -22.53 -10.57 10.38
N ALA A 23 -22.18 -10.26 9.14
CA ALA A 23 -22.72 -10.94 7.97
C ALA A 23 -22.37 -12.44 7.96
N ASN A 24 -21.14 -12.79 8.31
CA ASN A 24 -20.70 -14.17 8.37
C ASN A 24 -21.31 -14.93 9.56
N LEU A 25 -21.50 -14.31 10.71
CA LEU A 25 -22.22 -14.92 11.83
C LEU A 25 -23.67 -15.25 11.45
N ALA A 26 -24.32 -14.32 10.75
CA ALA A 26 -25.67 -14.55 10.23
C ALA A 26 -25.70 -15.69 9.23
N GLU A 27 -24.78 -15.72 8.29
CA GLU A 27 -24.69 -16.79 7.27
C GLU A 27 -24.45 -18.16 7.90
N MET A 28 -23.52 -18.27 8.84
CA MET A 28 -23.26 -19.52 9.56
C MET A 28 -24.47 -19.97 10.37
N THR A 29 -25.21 -19.05 10.97
CA THR A 29 -26.44 -19.37 11.69
C THR A 29 -27.47 -19.98 10.74
N ASN A 30 -27.66 -19.38 9.57
CA ASN A 30 -28.59 -19.87 8.56
C ASN A 30 -28.18 -21.22 7.95
N LEU A 31 -26.89 -21.54 7.95
CA LEU A 31 -26.36 -22.85 7.53
C LEU A 31 -26.56 -23.93 8.60
N GLY A 32 -27.11 -23.58 9.77
CA GLY A 32 -27.35 -24.52 10.85
C GLY A 32 -26.11 -24.90 11.64
N LEU A 33 -25.05 -24.10 11.57
CA LEU A 33 -23.79 -24.35 12.28
C LEU A 33 -23.91 -23.96 13.77
N PRO A 34 -23.07 -24.54 14.66
CA PRO A 34 -23.12 -24.28 16.10
C PRO A 34 -22.51 -22.89 16.42
N ILE A 35 -23.32 -21.86 16.34
CA ILE A 35 -22.95 -20.47 16.57
C ILE A 35 -23.61 -19.99 17.86
N PRO A 36 -22.85 -19.39 18.83
CA PRO A 36 -23.47 -18.71 19.94
C PRO A 36 -24.36 -17.57 19.42
N GLN A 37 -25.60 -17.51 19.86
CA GLN A 37 -26.58 -16.57 19.32
C GLN A 37 -26.31 -15.14 19.78
N GLY A 38 -26.82 -14.18 19.04
CA GLY A 38 -26.64 -12.76 19.30
C GLY A 38 -27.32 -11.89 18.26
N PHE A 39 -26.92 -10.62 18.25
CA PHE A 39 -27.41 -9.64 17.29
C PHE A 39 -26.32 -8.66 16.89
N THR A 40 -26.51 -8.02 15.75
CA THR A 40 -25.58 -7.03 15.20
C THR A 40 -26.23 -5.65 15.19
N ILE A 41 -25.52 -4.67 15.74
CA ILE A 41 -25.86 -3.25 15.65
C ILE A 41 -25.17 -2.73 14.41
N THR A 42 -25.90 -2.13 13.49
CA THR A 42 -25.44 -1.85 12.12
C THR A 42 -24.40 -0.75 12.01
N THR A 43 -23.71 -0.70 10.87
CA THR A 43 -22.81 0.40 10.51
C THR A 43 -23.53 1.74 10.41
N GLU A 44 -24.82 1.73 10.05
CA GLU A 44 -25.68 2.93 10.03
C GLU A 44 -25.90 3.48 11.42
N ALA A 45 -26.00 2.63 12.44
CA ALA A 45 -26.06 3.07 13.83
C ALA A 45 -24.77 3.78 14.27
N CYS A 46 -23.62 3.30 13.80
CA CYS A 46 -22.33 3.97 14.03
C CYS A 46 -22.28 5.35 13.37
N THR A 47 -22.70 5.45 12.13
CA THR A 47 -22.77 6.73 11.42
C THR A 47 -23.70 7.70 12.14
N SER A 48 -24.88 7.24 12.57
CA SER A 48 -25.81 8.03 13.37
C SER A 48 -25.20 8.52 14.69
N TYR A 49 -24.41 7.68 15.34
CA TYR A 49 -23.68 8.06 16.56
C TYR A 49 -22.77 9.27 16.33
N TYR A 50 -22.00 9.28 15.25
CA TYR A 50 -21.11 10.40 14.90
C TYR A 50 -21.89 11.65 14.47
N GLU A 51 -22.94 11.50 13.69
CA GLU A 51 -23.81 12.60 13.26
C GLU A 51 -24.55 13.26 14.42
N ASN A 52 -24.83 12.50 15.46
CA ASN A 52 -25.55 12.95 16.67
C ASN A 52 -24.59 13.36 17.79
N GLY A 53 -23.41 13.86 17.48
CA GLY A 53 -22.45 14.37 18.46
C GLY A 53 -21.90 13.32 19.40
N LYS A 54 -21.63 12.13 18.88
CA LYS A 54 -21.09 10.97 19.64
C LYS A 54 -22.05 10.49 20.75
N LYS A 55 -23.32 10.44 20.41
CA LYS A 55 -24.39 9.94 21.30
C LYS A 55 -25.24 8.92 20.55
N ILE A 56 -25.59 7.85 21.25
CA ILE A 56 -26.54 6.85 20.76
C ILE A 56 -27.95 7.40 20.98
N SER A 57 -28.77 7.43 19.93
CA SER A 57 -30.15 7.88 20.01
C SER A 57 -31.00 6.93 20.86
N LYS A 58 -32.07 7.43 21.45
CA LYS A 58 -33.00 6.60 22.23
C LYS A 58 -33.62 5.49 21.38
N GLU A 59 -33.91 5.75 20.11
CA GLU A 59 -34.43 4.77 19.16
C GLU A 59 -33.49 3.56 19.01
N ILE A 60 -32.19 3.82 18.85
CA ILE A 60 -31.18 2.77 18.74
C ILE A 60 -31.05 2.02 20.06
N GLU A 61 -31.01 2.72 21.19
CA GLU A 61 -30.92 2.11 22.50
C GLU A 61 -32.12 1.19 22.78
N ASP A 62 -33.34 1.63 22.46
CA ASP A 62 -34.56 0.82 22.62
C ASP A 62 -34.52 -0.44 21.76
N GLU A 63 -34.02 -0.36 20.53
CA GLU A 63 -33.81 -1.53 19.67
C GLU A 63 -32.77 -2.51 20.24
N ILE A 64 -31.68 -2.00 20.79
CA ILE A 64 -30.65 -2.83 21.43
C ILE A 64 -31.26 -3.58 22.63
N LEU A 65 -31.99 -2.89 23.50
CA LEU A 65 -32.61 -3.49 24.67
C LEU A 65 -33.70 -4.49 24.32
N SER A 66 -34.47 -4.23 23.27
CA SER A 66 -35.47 -5.18 22.75
C SER A 66 -34.84 -6.47 22.24
N ASN A 67 -33.74 -6.36 21.48
CA ASN A 67 -33.04 -7.53 20.97
C ASN A 67 -32.30 -8.27 22.10
N LEU A 68 -31.82 -7.59 23.11
CA LEU A 68 -31.26 -8.21 24.31
C LEU A 68 -32.27 -9.07 25.04
N LYS A 69 -33.50 -8.56 25.17
CA LYS A 69 -34.62 -9.33 25.78
C LYS A 69 -34.91 -10.58 24.99
N ASP A 70 -34.94 -10.51 23.67
CA ASP A 70 -35.13 -11.67 22.78
C ASP A 70 -33.98 -12.68 22.93
N LEU A 71 -32.76 -12.23 23.09
CA LEU A 71 -31.60 -13.08 23.35
C LEU A 71 -31.71 -13.76 24.71
N GLU A 72 -32.15 -13.05 25.72
CA GLU A 72 -32.41 -13.62 27.07
C GLU A 72 -33.42 -14.76 26.99
N GLU A 73 -34.51 -14.58 26.25
CA GLU A 73 -35.53 -15.61 26.05
C GLU A 73 -34.98 -16.82 25.31
N LEU A 74 -34.20 -16.59 24.26
CA LEU A 74 -33.56 -17.63 23.45
C LEU A 74 -32.55 -18.46 24.24
N GLN A 75 -31.78 -17.84 25.11
CA GLN A 75 -30.79 -18.51 25.95
C GLN A 75 -31.37 -19.06 27.27
N GLY A 76 -32.57 -18.67 27.64
CA GLY A 76 -33.18 -19.05 28.90
C GLY A 76 -32.49 -18.49 30.13
N LYS A 77 -31.79 -17.35 29.98
CA LYS A 77 -31.03 -16.67 31.05
C LYS A 77 -31.25 -15.18 30.95
N LYS A 78 -31.18 -14.50 32.07
CA LYS A 78 -31.23 -13.02 32.11
C LYS A 78 -29.85 -12.41 32.18
N PHE A 79 -29.67 -11.33 31.43
CA PHE A 79 -28.44 -10.56 31.44
C PHE A 79 -28.22 -9.97 32.84
N GLY A 80 -27.09 -10.33 33.44
CA GLY A 80 -26.71 -9.86 34.78
C GLY A 80 -27.53 -10.50 35.91
N ASP A 81 -28.18 -11.63 35.69
CA ASP A 81 -28.91 -12.33 36.74
C ASP A 81 -28.00 -12.73 37.91
N ASN A 82 -28.55 -12.68 39.12
CA ASN A 82 -27.78 -12.94 40.33
C ASN A 82 -27.46 -14.43 40.56
N SER A 83 -28.15 -15.33 39.89
CA SER A 83 -27.98 -16.79 40.06
C SER A 83 -27.40 -17.50 38.88
N ASP A 84 -27.82 -17.18 37.65
CA ASP A 84 -27.36 -17.78 36.42
C ASP A 84 -27.32 -16.70 35.32
N PRO A 85 -26.32 -15.83 35.32
CA PRO A 85 -26.29 -14.70 34.40
C PRO A 85 -26.06 -15.10 32.96
N LEU A 86 -26.80 -14.48 32.04
CA LEU A 86 -26.39 -14.39 30.64
C LEU A 86 -25.20 -13.45 30.56
N LEU A 87 -24.11 -13.92 29.97
CA LEU A 87 -22.94 -13.09 29.67
C LEU A 87 -22.81 -12.92 28.17
N VAL A 88 -22.40 -11.74 27.75
CA VAL A 88 -22.22 -11.42 26.33
C VAL A 88 -20.85 -10.82 26.03
N SER A 89 -20.42 -10.96 24.80
CA SER A 89 -19.28 -10.23 24.24
C SER A 89 -19.81 -9.08 23.38
N VAL A 90 -19.04 -8.01 23.30
CA VAL A 90 -19.28 -6.89 22.39
C VAL A 90 -18.03 -6.72 21.53
N ARG A 91 -18.20 -6.93 20.23
CA ARG A 91 -17.09 -6.95 19.27
C ARG A 91 -17.35 -6.02 18.08
N SER A 92 -16.32 -5.36 17.60
CA SER A 92 -16.37 -4.59 16.37
C SER A 92 -16.49 -5.49 15.12
N GLY A 93 -17.05 -4.93 14.05
CA GLY A 93 -17.14 -5.62 12.77
C GLY A 93 -17.29 -4.63 11.63
N ALA A 94 -16.16 -4.16 11.05
CA ALA A 94 -16.18 -3.29 9.88
C ALA A 94 -16.42 -4.09 8.60
N ARG A 95 -16.77 -3.38 7.51
CA ARG A 95 -16.91 -3.98 6.17
C ARG A 95 -15.62 -4.63 5.69
N ALA A 96 -14.50 -3.98 5.97
CA ALA A 96 -13.17 -4.49 5.68
C ALA A 96 -12.51 -5.00 6.96
N SER A 97 -11.69 -6.05 6.85
CA SER A 97 -10.95 -6.57 7.99
C SER A 97 -9.90 -5.56 8.48
N MET A 98 -9.96 -5.23 9.76
CA MET A 98 -9.03 -4.31 10.43
C MET A 98 -8.47 -4.94 11.71
N PRO A 99 -7.59 -5.96 11.60
CA PRO A 99 -7.14 -6.74 12.75
C PRO A 99 -6.42 -5.88 13.79
N GLY A 100 -6.82 -5.98 15.06
CA GLY A 100 -6.19 -5.26 16.17
C GLY A 100 -6.41 -3.75 16.19
N MET A 101 -7.19 -3.19 15.24
CA MET A 101 -7.41 -1.76 15.14
C MET A 101 -8.61 -1.27 15.98
N MET A 102 -9.57 -2.14 16.25
CA MET A 102 -10.79 -1.83 17.01
C MET A 102 -10.99 -2.80 18.16
N ASP A 103 -11.86 -2.43 19.08
CA ASP A 103 -11.93 -3.00 20.40
C ASP A 103 -12.94 -4.16 20.56
N THR A 104 -12.66 -5.01 21.54
CA THR A 104 -13.51 -6.15 21.96
C THR A 104 -13.63 -6.13 23.46
N ILE A 105 -14.84 -6.37 23.98
CA ILE A 105 -15.10 -6.51 25.43
C ILE A 105 -15.81 -7.85 25.65
N LEU A 106 -15.30 -8.65 26.59
CA LEU A 106 -15.83 -9.97 26.93
C LEU A 106 -16.48 -9.97 28.32
N ASN A 107 -17.32 -10.95 28.58
CA ASN A 107 -17.89 -11.22 29.91
C ASN A 107 -18.78 -10.12 30.48
N LEU A 108 -19.43 -9.32 29.63
CA LEU A 108 -20.40 -8.32 30.10
C LEU A 108 -21.57 -9.01 30.80
N GLY A 109 -22.04 -8.41 31.86
CA GLY A 109 -23.11 -8.94 32.72
C GLY A 109 -22.61 -9.39 34.08
N LEU A 110 -21.33 -9.49 34.29
CA LEU A 110 -20.74 -9.81 35.60
C LEU A 110 -20.70 -8.55 36.49
N ASN A 111 -21.02 -8.75 37.74
CA ASN A 111 -20.90 -7.81 38.85
C ASN A 111 -20.60 -8.57 40.14
N ASP A 112 -20.52 -7.85 41.26
CA ASP A 112 -20.13 -8.44 42.55
C ASP A 112 -21.10 -9.54 43.03
N ILE A 113 -22.38 -9.42 42.70
CA ILE A 113 -23.40 -10.40 43.07
C ILE A 113 -23.50 -11.52 42.05
N ALA A 114 -23.56 -11.19 40.78
CA ALA A 114 -23.71 -12.14 39.69
C ALA A 114 -22.54 -13.15 39.60
N VAL A 115 -21.33 -12.73 39.94
CA VAL A 115 -20.15 -13.62 39.93
C VAL A 115 -20.28 -14.75 40.95
N GLU A 116 -20.87 -14.48 42.12
CA GLU A 116 -21.09 -15.52 43.14
C GLU A 116 -22.13 -16.54 42.67
N GLY A 117 -23.21 -16.09 42.08
CA GLY A 117 -24.21 -16.98 41.48
C GLY A 117 -23.62 -17.79 40.33
N PHE A 118 -22.83 -17.14 39.48
CA PHE A 118 -22.12 -17.80 38.38
C PHE A 118 -21.15 -18.89 38.87
N ALA A 119 -20.40 -18.60 39.94
CA ALA A 119 -19.53 -19.56 40.60
C ALA A 119 -20.27 -20.81 41.13
N LYS A 120 -21.43 -20.61 41.78
CA LYS A 120 -22.28 -21.72 42.26
C LYS A 120 -22.90 -22.51 41.13
N LYS A 121 -23.43 -21.84 40.10
CA LYS A 121 -24.07 -22.48 38.94
C LYS A 121 -23.12 -23.36 38.14
N THR A 122 -21.91 -22.87 37.92
CA THR A 122 -20.87 -23.59 37.18
C THR A 122 -20.12 -24.61 38.04
N ASN A 123 -20.33 -24.56 39.38
CA ASN A 123 -19.56 -25.33 40.37
C ASN A 123 -18.05 -25.16 40.16
N ASN A 124 -17.64 -23.95 39.76
CA ASN A 124 -16.26 -23.62 39.47
C ASN A 124 -15.98 -22.14 39.84
N PRO A 125 -15.74 -21.85 41.12
CA PRO A 125 -15.45 -20.50 41.59
C PRO A 125 -14.22 -19.88 40.92
N ARG A 126 -13.20 -20.69 40.64
CA ARG A 126 -11.98 -20.21 39.96
C ARG A 126 -12.30 -19.63 38.60
N PHE A 127 -13.04 -20.36 37.81
CA PHE A 127 -13.49 -19.92 36.48
C PHE A 127 -14.31 -18.63 36.57
N ALA A 128 -15.26 -18.54 37.49
CA ALA A 128 -16.13 -17.39 37.63
C ALA A 128 -15.34 -16.11 37.98
N TYR A 129 -14.43 -16.19 38.92
CA TYR A 129 -13.64 -15.04 39.36
C TYR A 129 -12.54 -14.68 38.35
N ASP A 130 -11.99 -15.66 37.61
CA ASP A 130 -11.10 -15.39 36.49
C ASP A 130 -11.82 -14.60 35.39
N SER A 131 -13.04 -14.99 35.07
CA SER A 131 -13.88 -14.28 34.11
C SER A 131 -14.21 -12.86 34.56
N TYR A 132 -14.47 -12.65 35.84
CA TYR A 132 -14.77 -11.33 36.39
C TYR A 132 -13.54 -10.41 36.40
N ARG A 133 -12.37 -10.92 36.78
CA ARG A 133 -11.15 -10.10 36.76
C ARG A 133 -10.78 -9.70 35.33
N ARG A 134 -10.96 -10.59 34.34
CA ARG A 134 -10.74 -10.31 32.91
C ARG A 134 -11.72 -9.24 32.41
N PHE A 135 -12.97 -9.32 32.82
CA PHE A 135 -13.97 -8.32 32.49
C PHE A 135 -13.65 -6.94 33.03
N ILE A 136 -13.28 -6.85 34.32
CA ILE A 136 -12.91 -5.57 34.95
C ILE A 136 -11.71 -4.94 34.23
N GLN A 137 -10.67 -5.71 33.94
CA GLN A 137 -9.49 -5.24 33.24
C GLN A 137 -9.84 -4.73 31.84
N MET A 138 -10.55 -5.53 31.07
CA MET A 138 -10.89 -5.22 29.70
C MET A 138 -11.85 -4.03 29.58
N TYR A 139 -12.88 -3.96 30.44
CA TYR A 139 -13.80 -2.84 30.49
C TYR A 139 -13.07 -1.54 30.90
N SER A 140 -12.22 -1.60 31.89
CA SER A 140 -11.45 -0.45 32.35
C SER A 140 -10.51 0.09 31.28
N ASP A 141 -9.81 -0.79 30.58
CA ASP A 141 -8.88 -0.41 29.52
C ASP A 141 -9.62 0.11 28.27
N VAL A 142 -10.55 -0.66 27.76
CA VAL A 142 -11.22 -0.37 26.48
C VAL A 142 -12.28 0.72 26.61
N VAL A 143 -13.16 0.64 27.60
CA VAL A 143 -14.29 1.56 27.75
C VAL A 143 -13.87 2.86 28.42
N MET A 144 -13.08 2.76 29.50
CA MET A 144 -12.74 3.89 30.34
C MET A 144 -11.32 4.41 30.15
N GLU A 145 -10.56 3.82 29.23
CA GLU A 145 -9.21 4.24 28.87
C GLU A 145 -8.21 4.25 30.04
N VAL A 146 -8.39 3.35 31.00
CA VAL A 146 -7.43 3.12 32.08
C VAL A 146 -6.28 2.25 31.54
N PRO A 147 -5.01 2.67 31.65
CA PRO A 147 -3.90 1.91 31.05
C PRO A 147 -3.87 0.45 31.51
N LYS A 148 -3.83 -0.46 30.56
CA LYS A 148 -3.76 -1.92 30.76
C LYS A 148 -2.59 -2.33 31.66
N SER A 149 -1.47 -1.61 31.54
CA SER A 149 -0.25 -1.85 32.31
C SER A 149 -0.47 -1.79 33.85
N TYR A 150 -1.45 -0.99 34.31
CA TYR A 150 -1.76 -0.91 35.72
C TYR A 150 -2.27 -2.25 36.27
N PHE A 151 -3.04 -2.95 35.47
CA PHE A 151 -3.61 -4.25 35.82
C PHE A 151 -2.57 -5.38 35.67
N GLU A 152 -1.82 -5.36 34.60
CA GLU A 152 -0.76 -6.33 34.34
C GLU A 152 0.30 -6.33 35.45
N LYS A 153 0.67 -5.15 35.92
CA LYS A 153 1.61 -5.00 37.01
C LYS A 153 1.12 -5.70 38.29
N ILE A 154 -0.16 -5.57 38.61
CA ILE A 154 -0.76 -6.21 39.80
C ILE A 154 -0.75 -7.73 39.66
N ILE A 155 -1.06 -8.25 38.49
CA ILE A 155 -1.01 -9.68 38.21
C ILE A 155 0.43 -10.21 38.35
N ASP A 156 1.40 -9.53 37.79
CA ASP A 156 2.81 -9.91 37.85
C ASP A 156 3.33 -9.88 39.31
N GLU A 157 3.00 -8.86 40.06
CA GLU A 157 3.35 -8.76 41.51
C GLU A 157 2.76 -9.93 42.32
N LEU A 158 1.51 -10.29 42.07
CA LEU A 158 0.89 -11.41 42.75
C LEU A 158 1.51 -12.75 42.37
N LYS A 159 1.78 -12.96 41.09
CA LYS A 159 2.48 -14.18 40.61
C LYS A 159 3.86 -14.32 41.21
N GLU A 160 4.62 -13.24 41.26
CA GLU A 160 5.94 -13.21 41.87
C GLU A 160 5.87 -13.54 43.36
N SER A 161 4.93 -12.96 44.09
CA SER A 161 4.73 -13.22 45.53
C SER A 161 4.33 -14.67 45.83
N ARG A 162 3.66 -15.35 44.86
CA ARG A 162 3.24 -16.76 44.97
C ARG A 162 4.24 -17.75 44.36
N GLY A 163 5.25 -17.26 43.64
CA GLY A 163 6.23 -18.10 42.96
C GLY A 163 5.66 -18.90 41.81
N ILE A 164 4.65 -18.38 41.14
CA ILE A 164 3.98 -19.01 39.97
C ILE A 164 4.29 -18.27 38.67
N LYS A 165 4.16 -18.99 37.55
CA LYS A 165 4.50 -18.48 36.24
C LYS A 165 3.26 -18.15 35.38
N TYR A 166 2.22 -18.97 35.46
CA TYR A 166 1.05 -18.88 34.60
C TYR A 166 -0.20 -18.47 35.35
N ASP A 167 -1.10 -17.73 34.69
CA ASP A 167 -2.40 -17.31 35.24
C ASP A 167 -3.26 -18.51 35.66
N THR A 168 -3.09 -19.65 34.98
CA THR A 168 -3.80 -20.89 35.29
C THR A 168 -3.45 -21.47 36.67
N GLU A 169 -2.35 -21.06 37.27
CA GLU A 169 -1.90 -21.49 38.60
C GLU A 169 -2.48 -20.63 39.74
N LEU A 170 -3.15 -19.52 39.40
CA LEU A 170 -3.81 -18.66 40.41
C LEU A 170 -4.97 -19.39 41.07
N THR A 171 -5.05 -19.28 42.39
CA THR A 171 -6.13 -19.87 43.19
C THR A 171 -7.37 -18.98 43.16
N VAL A 172 -8.51 -19.50 43.66
CA VAL A 172 -9.76 -18.72 43.81
C VAL A 172 -9.52 -17.47 44.69
N ASP A 173 -8.78 -17.64 45.77
CA ASP A 173 -8.46 -16.53 46.68
C ASP A 173 -7.57 -15.48 46.00
N ASP A 174 -6.60 -15.92 45.19
CA ASP A 174 -5.76 -15.03 44.41
C ASP A 174 -6.62 -14.21 43.41
N LEU A 175 -7.56 -14.85 42.74
CA LEU A 175 -8.45 -14.18 41.77
C LEU A 175 -9.41 -13.22 42.45
N LYS A 176 -9.93 -13.53 43.64
CA LYS A 176 -10.73 -12.61 44.45
C LYS A 176 -9.93 -11.39 44.87
N GLU A 177 -8.66 -11.58 45.22
CA GLU A 177 -7.74 -10.49 45.54
C GLU A 177 -7.48 -9.61 44.30
N LEU A 178 -7.29 -10.19 43.15
CA LEU A 178 -7.14 -9.44 41.88
C LEU A 178 -8.39 -8.62 41.56
N VAL A 179 -9.59 -9.19 41.71
CA VAL A 179 -10.85 -8.49 41.51
C VAL A 179 -10.94 -7.26 42.42
N LYS A 180 -10.61 -7.44 43.69
CA LYS A 180 -10.60 -6.34 44.65
C LYS A 180 -9.64 -5.24 44.26
N ARG A 181 -8.39 -5.60 43.92
CA ARG A 181 -7.35 -4.63 43.58
C ARG A 181 -7.66 -3.95 42.24
N PHE A 182 -8.23 -4.66 41.27
CA PHE A 182 -8.65 -4.09 40.00
C PHE A 182 -9.76 -3.04 40.16
N LYS A 183 -10.75 -3.31 41.01
CA LYS A 183 -11.80 -2.31 41.32
C LYS A 183 -11.22 -1.08 42.02
N GLU A 184 -10.21 -1.26 42.87
CA GLU A 184 -9.48 -0.14 43.51
C GLU A 184 -8.74 0.72 42.50
N VAL A 185 -8.07 0.09 41.52
CA VAL A 185 -7.41 0.81 40.41
C VAL A 185 -8.42 1.57 39.57
N TYR A 186 -9.54 0.96 39.24
CA TYR A 186 -10.64 1.62 38.53
C TYR A 186 -11.12 2.86 39.27
N LYS A 187 -11.45 2.71 40.55
CA LYS A 187 -11.90 3.79 41.41
C LYS A 187 -10.89 4.94 41.52
N ALA A 188 -9.61 4.62 41.68
CA ALA A 188 -8.55 5.62 41.73
C ALA A 188 -8.38 6.34 40.40
N SER A 189 -8.52 5.65 39.27
CA SER A 189 -8.41 6.22 37.93
C SER A 189 -9.65 7.02 37.50
N MET A 190 -10.79 6.75 38.10
CA MET A 190 -12.09 7.34 37.75
C MET A 190 -12.63 8.31 38.79
N ASN A 191 -11.74 9.03 39.46
CA ASN A 191 -12.09 10.09 40.45
C ASN A 191 -13.04 9.63 41.53
N GLY A 192 -12.90 8.39 42.00
CA GLY A 192 -13.70 7.81 43.09
C GLY A 192 -14.97 7.10 42.68
N GLU A 193 -15.26 7.02 41.38
CA GLU A 193 -16.42 6.25 40.90
C GLU A 193 -16.16 4.75 40.99
N GLU A 194 -17.17 4.02 41.44
CA GLU A 194 -17.13 2.57 41.55
C GLU A 194 -17.25 1.91 40.18
N PHE A 195 -16.65 0.72 40.01
CA PHE A 195 -16.81 -0.08 38.82
C PHE A 195 -18.31 -0.36 38.55
N PRO A 196 -18.82 -0.16 37.30
CA PRO A 196 -20.26 -0.28 37.02
C PRO A 196 -20.81 -1.67 37.34
N GLN A 197 -21.84 -1.70 38.16
CA GLN A 197 -22.55 -2.91 38.59
C GLN A 197 -23.84 -3.16 37.81
N ASP A 198 -24.38 -2.13 37.15
CA ASP A 198 -25.56 -2.28 36.29
C ASP A 198 -25.16 -2.90 34.93
N PRO A 199 -25.67 -4.11 34.56
CA PRO A 199 -25.36 -4.74 33.31
C PRO A 199 -25.72 -3.92 32.07
N ILE A 200 -26.81 -3.17 32.11
CA ILE A 200 -27.23 -2.31 30.98
C ILE A 200 -26.26 -1.16 30.79
N GLU A 201 -25.80 -0.54 31.85
CA GLU A 201 -24.76 0.50 31.79
C GLU A 201 -23.45 -0.06 31.20
N GLN A 202 -23.05 -1.27 31.60
CA GLN A 202 -21.89 -1.98 31.04
C GLN A 202 -22.06 -2.18 29.54
N LEU A 203 -23.21 -2.68 29.09
CA LEU A 203 -23.49 -2.94 27.69
C LEU A 203 -23.44 -1.67 26.85
N MET A 204 -24.14 -0.62 27.29
CA MET A 204 -24.18 0.63 26.52
C MET A 204 -22.82 1.32 26.49
N GLY A 205 -22.05 1.26 27.56
CA GLY A 205 -20.68 1.74 27.62
C GLY A 205 -19.77 1.00 26.62
N ALA A 206 -19.90 -0.30 26.54
CA ALA A 206 -19.15 -1.14 25.60
C ALA A 206 -19.50 -0.83 24.13
N VAL A 207 -20.78 -0.68 23.81
CA VAL A 207 -21.24 -0.32 22.46
C VAL A 207 -20.67 1.04 22.03
N LYS A 208 -20.75 2.04 22.90
CA LYS A 208 -20.17 3.37 22.66
C LYS A 208 -18.65 3.30 22.44
N ALA A 209 -17.96 2.49 23.23
CA ALA A 209 -16.51 2.31 23.10
C ALA A 209 -16.13 1.73 21.74
N VAL A 210 -16.87 0.75 21.25
CA VAL A 210 -16.64 0.17 19.91
C VAL A 210 -16.90 1.19 18.81
N PHE A 211 -17.97 1.95 18.87
CA PHE A 211 -18.21 3.03 17.93
C PHE A 211 -17.08 4.08 17.93
N ARG A 212 -16.64 4.47 19.11
CA ARG A 212 -15.54 5.42 19.30
C ARG A 212 -14.22 4.89 18.73
N SER A 213 -13.98 3.59 18.81
CA SER A 213 -12.75 2.98 18.32
C SER A 213 -12.56 3.11 16.80
N TRP A 214 -13.61 3.37 16.04
CA TRP A 214 -13.51 3.68 14.62
C TRP A 214 -12.61 4.89 14.34
N ASP A 215 -12.63 5.89 15.23
CA ASP A 215 -11.80 7.10 15.14
C ASP A 215 -10.52 7.05 16.00
N ASN A 216 -10.10 5.88 16.47
CA ASN A 216 -8.80 5.73 17.11
C ASN A 216 -7.68 6.07 16.11
N PRO A 217 -6.59 6.74 16.55
CA PRO A 217 -5.49 7.12 15.65
C PRO A 217 -4.95 5.95 14.83
N ARG A 218 -4.74 4.79 15.44
CA ARG A 218 -4.29 3.57 14.75
C ARG A 218 -5.28 3.09 13.68
N ALA A 219 -6.57 3.20 13.93
CA ALA A 219 -7.61 2.82 12.98
C ALA A 219 -7.67 3.78 11.79
N ILE A 220 -7.53 5.07 12.03
CA ILE A 220 -7.47 6.10 10.99
C ILE A 220 -6.27 5.87 10.06
N VAL A 221 -5.09 5.63 10.63
CA VAL A 221 -3.87 5.35 9.86
C VAL A 221 -4.04 4.08 9.04
N TYR A 222 -4.56 3.02 9.64
CA TYR A 222 -4.79 1.76 8.93
C TYR A 222 -5.75 1.92 7.75
N ARG A 223 -6.85 2.65 7.95
CA ARG A 223 -7.82 2.91 6.88
C ARG A 223 -7.18 3.66 5.72
N ARG A 224 -6.39 4.68 6.01
CA ARG A 224 -5.67 5.44 4.98
C ARG A 224 -4.71 4.56 4.19
N MET A 225 -3.96 3.72 4.87
CA MET A 225 -3.00 2.79 4.22
C MET A 225 -3.68 1.71 3.37
N ASN A 226 -4.93 1.37 3.67
CA ASN A 226 -5.67 0.29 3.01
C ASN A 226 -6.86 0.80 2.17
N ASP A 227 -6.91 2.09 1.87
CA ASP A 227 -7.95 2.71 1.04
C ASP A 227 -9.38 2.45 1.54
N ILE A 228 -9.59 2.42 2.86
CA ILE A 228 -10.89 2.22 3.48
C ILE A 228 -11.53 3.58 3.77
N PRO A 229 -12.71 3.90 3.18
CA PRO A 229 -13.39 5.17 3.43
C PRO A 229 -13.75 5.39 4.89
N GLY A 230 -13.56 6.61 5.38
CA GLY A 230 -13.82 6.97 6.76
C GLY A 230 -15.31 7.02 7.14
N ASP A 231 -16.19 7.13 6.17
CA ASP A 231 -17.65 7.20 6.36
C ASP A 231 -18.34 5.84 6.48
N TRP A 232 -17.59 4.73 6.31
CA TRP A 232 -18.19 3.39 6.41
C TRP A 232 -18.65 3.03 7.81
N GLY A 233 -17.92 3.44 8.84
CA GLY A 233 -18.21 3.07 10.21
C GLY A 233 -17.96 1.60 10.52
N THR A 234 -18.27 1.18 11.74
CA THR A 234 -18.20 -0.21 12.20
C THR A 234 -19.54 -0.69 12.70
N ALA A 235 -19.86 -1.95 12.47
CA ALA A 235 -20.94 -2.64 13.16
C ALA A 235 -20.45 -3.11 14.53
N VAL A 236 -21.39 -3.45 15.41
CA VAL A 236 -21.12 -4.00 16.73
C VAL A 236 -21.88 -5.32 16.88
N ASN A 237 -21.17 -6.39 17.20
CA ASN A 237 -21.77 -7.70 17.44
C ASN A 237 -21.88 -7.95 18.94
N VAL A 238 -23.11 -8.16 19.41
CA VAL A 238 -23.41 -8.57 20.78
C VAL A 238 -23.77 -10.05 20.73
N GLN A 239 -22.96 -10.89 21.36
CA GLN A 239 -23.06 -12.34 21.22
C GLN A 239 -22.98 -13.02 22.59
N SER A 240 -23.79 -14.03 22.81
CA SER A 240 -23.73 -14.83 24.05
C SER A 240 -22.35 -15.49 24.17
N MET A 241 -21.82 -15.51 25.39
CA MET A 241 -20.51 -16.08 25.67
C MET A 241 -20.55 -17.60 25.69
N VAL A 242 -19.49 -18.21 25.15
CA VAL A 242 -19.09 -19.60 25.37
C VAL A 242 -17.65 -19.59 25.90
N PHE A 243 -17.32 -20.54 26.75
CA PHE A 243 -16.08 -20.48 27.53
C PHE A 243 -15.19 -21.68 27.29
N GLY A 244 -14.00 -21.41 26.77
CA GLY A 244 -12.95 -22.41 26.58
C GLY A 244 -12.10 -22.68 27.82
N ASN A 245 -12.35 -21.99 28.91
CA ASN A 245 -11.58 -22.10 30.16
C ASN A 245 -12.35 -22.77 31.31
N LYS A 246 -13.25 -23.72 30.99
CA LYS A 246 -14.01 -24.52 31.94
C LYS A 246 -13.34 -25.87 32.29
N GLY A 247 -12.08 -26.04 32.05
CA GLY A 247 -11.33 -27.26 32.37
C GLY A 247 -10.77 -27.97 31.15
N GLU A 248 -10.36 -29.22 31.32
CA GLU A 248 -9.62 -30.00 30.34
C GLU A 248 -10.47 -30.46 29.12
N THR A 249 -11.79 -30.41 29.22
CA THR A 249 -12.68 -30.69 28.08
C THR A 249 -13.11 -29.46 27.32
N SER A 250 -12.51 -28.32 27.65
CA SER A 250 -12.76 -27.03 27.04
C SER A 250 -11.50 -26.50 26.41
N GLY A 251 -11.63 -25.64 25.43
CA GLY A 251 -10.49 -25.01 24.76
C GLY A 251 -10.92 -23.98 23.73
N THR A 252 -9.96 -23.38 23.11
CA THR A 252 -10.17 -22.37 22.07
C THR A 252 -9.07 -22.46 21.04
N GLY A 253 -9.34 -22.01 19.83
CA GLY A 253 -8.34 -22.01 18.79
C GLY A 253 -8.71 -21.17 17.57
N VAL A 254 -7.72 -21.03 16.71
CA VAL A 254 -7.85 -20.38 15.41
C VAL A 254 -7.29 -21.31 14.35
N ALA A 255 -7.93 -21.35 13.20
CA ALA A 255 -7.50 -22.23 12.12
C ALA A 255 -7.86 -21.68 10.75
N PHE A 256 -7.03 -22.05 9.77
CA PHE A 256 -7.25 -21.77 8.35
C PHE A 256 -7.50 -23.08 7.60
N THR A 257 -8.33 -23.05 6.60
CA THR A 257 -8.55 -24.20 5.73
C THR A 257 -7.39 -24.46 4.78
N ARG A 258 -6.54 -23.45 4.55
CA ARG A 258 -5.30 -23.55 3.77
C ARG A 258 -4.22 -22.71 4.44
N ASN A 259 -2.97 -23.05 4.19
CA ASN A 259 -1.85 -22.30 4.78
C ASN A 259 -1.84 -20.84 4.26
N PRO A 260 -1.97 -19.83 5.12
CA PRO A 260 -2.03 -18.43 4.70
C PRO A 260 -0.69 -17.88 4.18
N SER A 261 0.41 -18.57 4.42
CA SER A 261 1.75 -18.18 3.94
C SER A 261 2.12 -18.84 2.61
N THR A 262 1.77 -20.12 2.43
CA THR A 262 2.17 -20.91 1.26
C THR A 262 1.02 -21.23 0.30
N GLY A 263 -0.21 -21.19 0.76
CA GLY A 263 -1.39 -21.56 -0.01
C GLY A 263 -1.66 -23.06 -0.08
N GLU A 264 -0.87 -23.88 0.59
CA GLU A 264 -1.07 -25.34 0.61
C GLU A 264 -2.42 -25.72 1.22
N LYS A 265 -3.11 -26.66 0.59
CA LYS A 265 -4.39 -27.17 1.05
C LYS A 265 -4.21 -28.02 2.30
N GLY A 266 -5.07 -27.78 3.29
CA GLY A 266 -5.09 -28.51 4.57
C GLY A 266 -5.25 -27.55 5.74
N ILE A 267 -5.78 -28.07 6.84
CA ILE A 267 -6.03 -27.26 8.03
C ILE A 267 -4.68 -26.83 8.64
N TYR A 268 -4.57 -25.55 8.82
CA TYR A 268 -3.42 -24.91 9.45
C TYR A 268 -3.90 -24.07 10.62
N GLY A 269 -3.53 -24.40 11.82
CA GLY A 269 -4.00 -23.67 13.00
C GLY A 269 -3.48 -24.19 14.31
N GLU A 270 -3.90 -23.51 15.36
CA GLU A 270 -3.46 -23.74 16.73
C GLU A 270 -4.63 -23.70 17.69
N TYR A 271 -4.50 -24.42 18.81
CA TYR A 271 -5.48 -24.41 19.88
C TYR A 271 -4.81 -24.50 21.25
N LEU A 272 -5.56 -24.10 22.27
CA LEU A 272 -5.19 -24.28 23.67
C LEU A 272 -6.34 -24.94 24.43
N ILE A 273 -6.02 -25.93 25.26
CA ILE A 273 -6.95 -26.51 26.22
C ILE A 273 -7.04 -25.58 27.44
N ASN A 274 -8.22 -25.48 28.00
CA ASN A 274 -8.53 -24.67 29.18
C ASN A 274 -8.04 -23.23 29.02
N ALA A 275 -8.51 -22.54 27.97
CA ALA A 275 -8.08 -21.20 27.59
C ALA A 275 -9.20 -20.42 26.90
N GLN A 276 -9.10 -19.09 26.93
CA GLN A 276 -9.90 -18.18 26.13
C GLN A 276 -9.09 -17.66 24.95
N GLY A 277 -9.75 -17.07 23.94
CA GLY A 277 -9.13 -16.62 22.71
C GLY A 277 -7.96 -15.64 22.93
N GLU A 278 -8.05 -14.78 23.90
CA GLU A 278 -7.00 -13.84 24.29
C GLU A 278 -5.71 -14.53 24.78
N ASP A 279 -5.81 -15.73 25.33
CA ASP A 279 -4.66 -16.50 25.82
C ASP A 279 -3.85 -17.06 24.65
N VAL A 280 -4.49 -17.38 23.52
CA VAL A 280 -3.82 -17.84 22.29
C VAL A 280 -2.97 -16.71 21.70
N VAL A 281 -3.51 -15.50 21.69
CA VAL A 281 -2.85 -14.31 21.12
C VAL A 281 -1.75 -13.78 22.05
N ALA A 282 -1.95 -13.85 23.36
CA ALA A 282 -1.01 -13.32 24.36
C ALA A 282 0.34 -14.05 24.40
N GLY A 283 0.39 -15.27 23.89
CA GLY A 283 1.65 -16.05 23.83
C GLY A 283 2.21 -16.50 25.18
N VAL A 284 1.44 -16.43 26.25
CA VAL A 284 1.87 -16.83 27.62
C VAL A 284 2.02 -18.34 27.69
N ARG A 285 1.16 -19.08 27.01
CA ARG A 285 1.22 -20.55 26.87
C ARG A 285 1.48 -20.87 25.40
N THR A 286 2.25 -21.94 25.14
CA THR A 286 2.55 -22.39 23.78
C THR A 286 1.33 -23.13 23.20
N PRO A 287 0.70 -22.60 22.12
CA PRO A 287 -0.41 -23.30 21.48
C PRO A 287 0.05 -24.62 20.84
N GLN A 288 -0.86 -25.56 20.73
CA GLN A 288 -0.64 -26.83 20.04
C GLN A 288 -1.14 -26.76 18.60
N PRO A 289 -0.51 -27.50 17.68
CA PRO A 289 -1.04 -27.63 16.32
C PRO A 289 -2.45 -28.22 16.34
N ILE A 290 -3.31 -27.74 15.46
CA ILE A 290 -4.71 -28.20 15.39
C ILE A 290 -4.82 -29.72 15.17
N SER A 291 -3.86 -30.35 14.51
CA SER A 291 -3.82 -31.79 14.31
C SER A 291 -3.80 -32.60 15.61
N LYS A 292 -3.25 -32.03 16.68
CA LYS A 292 -3.21 -32.68 17.99
C LYS A 292 -4.59 -32.68 18.68
N LEU A 293 -5.52 -31.86 18.25
CA LEU A 293 -6.89 -31.87 18.76
C LEU A 293 -7.58 -33.24 18.51
N GLN A 294 -7.17 -33.96 17.48
CA GLN A 294 -7.64 -35.29 17.19
C GLN A 294 -7.36 -36.27 18.33
N GLU A 295 -6.25 -36.10 19.03
CA GLU A 295 -5.87 -36.88 20.20
C GLU A 295 -6.62 -36.44 21.44
N ASP A 296 -6.69 -35.12 21.66
CA ASP A 296 -7.22 -34.53 22.87
C ASP A 296 -8.76 -34.58 22.94
N LEU A 297 -9.45 -34.21 21.85
CA LEU A 297 -10.90 -34.15 21.74
C LEU A 297 -11.33 -34.66 20.35
N PRO A 298 -11.33 -35.98 20.12
CA PRO A 298 -11.52 -36.54 18.77
C PRO A 298 -12.87 -36.23 18.12
N GLU A 299 -13.94 -36.21 18.91
CA GLU A 299 -15.29 -35.90 18.39
C GLU A 299 -15.39 -34.42 17.96
N CYS A 300 -14.80 -33.52 18.73
CA CYS A 300 -14.75 -32.10 18.37
C CYS A 300 -13.89 -31.89 17.12
N TYR A 301 -12.77 -32.59 16.99
CA TYR A 301 -11.91 -32.51 15.81
C TYR A 301 -12.63 -32.96 14.54
N LYS A 302 -13.37 -34.07 14.63
CA LYS A 302 -14.17 -34.59 13.50
C LYS A 302 -15.22 -33.57 13.06
N GLU A 303 -16.00 -33.04 14.00
CA GLU A 303 -17.01 -32.02 13.74
C GLU A 303 -16.37 -30.73 13.16
N PHE A 304 -15.23 -30.32 13.71
CA PHE A 304 -14.47 -29.18 13.22
C PHE A 304 -14.07 -29.34 11.75
N MET A 305 -13.54 -30.52 11.38
CA MET A 305 -13.15 -30.80 10.00
C MET A 305 -14.31 -30.76 9.02
N GLU A 306 -15.45 -31.32 9.43
CA GLU A 306 -16.68 -31.32 8.62
C GLU A 306 -17.17 -29.87 8.38
N ILE A 307 -17.19 -29.06 9.42
CA ILE A 307 -17.63 -27.65 9.34
C ILE A 307 -16.64 -26.81 8.52
N ALA A 308 -15.34 -27.00 8.74
CA ALA A 308 -14.30 -26.28 8.00
C ALA A 308 -14.41 -26.52 6.48
N ASN A 309 -14.59 -27.79 6.08
CA ASN A 309 -14.79 -28.15 4.68
C ASN A 309 -16.09 -27.57 4.12
N LYS A 310 -17.17 -27.61 4.89
CA LYS A 310 -18.45 -27.02 4.52
C LYS A 310 -18.36 -25.51 4.29
N LEU A 311 -17.63 -24.81 5.15
CA LEU A 311 -17.43 -23.35 5.04
C LEU A 311 -16.58 -22.99 3.81
N GLU A 312 -15.48 -23.70 3.57
CA GLU A 312 -14.66 -23.46 2.38
C GLU A 312 -15.46 -23.68 1.09
N ASP A 313 -16.23 -24.76 1.01
CA ASP A 313 -17.09 -25.08 -0.14
C ASP A 313 -18.20 -24.04 -0.32
N HIS A 314 -18.82 -23.60 0.77
CA HIS A 314 -19.88 -22.60 0.73
C HIS A 314 -19.41 -21.23 0.25
N TYR A 315 -18.28 -20.75 0.78
CA TYR A 315 -17.70 -19.44 0.40
C TYR A 315 -16.84 -19.52 -0.85
N CYS A 316 -16.51 -20.72 -1.31
CA CYS A 316 -15.60 -20.95 -2.44
C CYS A 316 -14.27 -20.23 -2.26
N ASP A 317 -13.78 -20.15 -1.02
CA ASP A 317 -12.50 -19.52 -0.67
C ASP A 317 -11.98 -20.09 0.64
N MET A 318 -10.66 -19.98 0.86
CA MET A 318 -10.08 -20.38 2.14
C MET A 318 -10.71 -19.57 3.28
N GLN A 319 -10.90 -20.25 4.40
CA GLN A 319 -11.52 -19.65 5.58
C GLN A 319 -10.54 -19.53 6.73
N ASP A 320 -10.62 -18.41 7.42
CA ASP A 320 -10.01 -18.14 8.71
C ASP A 320 -11.11 -18.25 9.77
N MET A 321 -10.96 -19.18 10.69
CA MET A 321 -12.02 -19.56 11.64
C MET A 321 -11.54 -19.42 13.07
N GLU A 322 -12.40 -18.90 13.93
CA GLU A 322 -12.23 -18.94 15.37
C GLU A 322 -13.26 -19.87 15.97
N PHE A 323 -12.82 -20.74 16.87
CA PHE A 323 -13.70 -21.70 17.53
C PHE A 323 -13.42 -21.78 19.02
N THR A 324 -14.44 -22.20 19.77
CA THR A 324 -14.32 -22.50 21.19
C THR A 324 -15.03 -23.81 21.47
N ILE A 325 -14.43 -24.63 22.35
CA ILE A 325 -15.01 -25.86 22.85
C ILE A 325 -15.34 -25.63 24.31
N GLU A 326 -16.62 -25.72 24.66
CA GLU A 326 -17.11 -25.62 26.03
C GLU A 326 -17.60 -26.99 26.49
N GLU A 327 -16.87 -27.62 27.43
CA GLU A 327 -17.23 -28.92 27.99
C GLU A 327 -17.58 -29.96 26.93
N GLY A 328 -16.71 -30.11 25.94
CA GLY A 328 -16.84 -31.08 24.84
C GLY A 328 -17.77 -30.66 23.72
N LYS A 329 -18.36 -29.49 23.76
CA LYS A 329 -19.25 -28.95 22.71
C LYS A 329 -18.56 -27.88 21.91
N LEU A 330 -18.46 -28.07 20.57
CA LEU A 330 -17.84 -27.17 19.65
C LEU A 330 -18.75 -26.02 19.23
N TYR A 331 -18.20 -24.78 19.24
CA TYR A 331 -18.84 -23.58 18.71
C TYR A 331 -17.91 -22.84 17.78
N PHE A 332 -18.44 -22.33 16.67
CA PHE A 332 -17.73 -21.40 15.81
C PHE A 332 -18.09 -19.96 16.19
N LEU A 333 -17.07 -19.12 16.42
CA LEU A 333 -17.26 -17.75 16.82
C LEU A 333 -17.15 -16.79 15.66
N GLN A 334 -16.39 -17.16 14.64
CA GLN A 334 -16.13 -16.32 13.49
C GLN A 334 -15.65 -17.20 12.33
N THR A 335 -16.05 -16.82 11.12
CA THR A 335 -15.40 -17.21 9.89
C THR A 335 -15.23 -15.98 9.01
N ARG A 336 -14.16 -15.97 8.23
CA ARG A 336 -13.92 -14.93 7.21
C ARG A 336 -13.03 -15.51 6.12
N ASN A 337 -13.03 -14.84 4.96
CA ASN A 337 -12.03 -15.12 3.94
C ASN A 337 -10.67 -14.79 4.53
N GLY A 338 -9.76 -15.74 4.56
CA GLY A 338 -8.52 -15.61 5.29
C GLY A 338 -7.57 -14.59 4.67
N LYS A 339 -6.95 -13.76 5.52
CA LYS A 339 -5.81 -12.95 5.11
C LYS A 339 -4.65 -13.88 4.76
N ARG A 340 -3.94 -13.53 3.70
CA ARG A 340 -2.90 -14.39 3.13
C ARG A 340 -1.83 -13.55 2.46
N THR A 341 -0.64 -14.13 2.30
CA THR A 341 0.41 -13.51 1.49
C THR A 341 0.00 -13.47 0.03
N ALA A 342 0.63 -12.62 -0.75
CA ALA A 342 0.38 -12.56 -2.20
C ALA A 342 0.68 -13.92 -2.88
N HIS A 343 1.74 -14.58 -2.47
CA HIS A 343 2.09 -15.92 -2.95
C HIS A 343 0.96 -16.93 -2.68
N ALA A 344 0.48 -16.97 -1.44
CA ALA A 344 -0.63 -17.85 -1.06
C ALA A 344 -1.92 -17.50 -1.79
N ALA A 345 -2.24 -16.22 -1.96
CA ALA A 345 -3.42 -15.76 -2.66
C ALA A 345 -3.47 -16.27 -4.10
N ILE A 346 -2.36 -16.19 -4.81
CA ILE A 346 -2.26 -16.67 -6.20
C ILE A 346 -2.38 -18.18 -6.27
N LYS A 347 -1.66 -18.90 -5.40
CA LYS A 347 -1.75 -20.36 -5.36
C LYS A 347 -3.16 -20.84 -5.06
N ILE A 348 -3.81 -20.25 -4.06
CA ILE A 348 -5.18 -20.61 -3.67
C ILE A 348 -6.16 -20.32 -4.81
N ALA A 349 -6.06 -19.17 -5.46
CA ALA A 349 -6.93 -18.82 -6.59
C ALA A 349 -6.76 -19.82 -7.74
N CYS A 350 -5.54 -20.16 -8.11
CA CYS A 350 -5.27 -21.15 -9.15
C CYS A 350 -5.79 -22.54 -8.78
N ASP A 351 -5.54 -22.98 -7.54
CA ASP A 351 -6.02 -24.28 -7.06
C ASP A 351 -7.56 -24.36 -7.03
N LEU A 352 -8.24 -23.29 -6.63
CA LEU A 352 -9.69 -23.23 -6.64
C LEU A 352 -10.28 -23.27 -8.06
N VAL A 353 -9.61 -22.71 -9.03
CA VAL A 353 -9.98 -22.84 -10.45
C VAL A 353 -9.82 -24.31 -10.90
N ASP A 354 -8.69 -24.93 -10.57
CA ASP A 354 -8.42 -26.33 -10.88
C ASP A 354 -9.44 -27.29 -10.23
N GLU A 355 -9.87 -26.97 -9.01
CA GLU A 355 -10.90 -27.69 -8.28
C GLU A 355 -12.33 -27.37 -8.76
N ARG A 356 -12.50 -26.50 -9.75
CA ARG A 356 -13.76 -26.05 -10.32
C ARG A 356 -14.71 -25.35 -9.33
N LYS A 357 -14.16 -24.75 -8.29
CA LYS A 357 -14.92 -23.99 -7.29
C LYS A 357 -15.14 -22.55 -7.72
N ILE A 358 -14.23 -21.99 -8.52
CA ILE A 358 -14.32 -20.64 -9.07
C ILE A 358 -13.92 -20.62 -10.54
N THR A 359 -14.33 -19.57 -11.25
CA THR A 359 -13.92 -19.33 -12.64
C THR A 359 -12.58 -18.61 -12.70
N LYS A 360 -11.94 -18.57 -13.87
CA LYS A 360 -10.73 -17.78 -14.09
C LYS A 360 -10.98 -16.30 -13.87
N GLU A 361 -12.15 -15.79 -14.27
CA GLU A 361 -12.57 -14.40 -14.04
C GLU A 361 -12.62 -14.08 -12.55
N GLU A 362 -13.23 -14.93 -11.75
CA GLU A 362 -13.29 -14.78 -10.30
C GLU A 362 -11.90 -14.82 -9.68
N ALA A 363 -11.01 -15.69 -10.16
CA ALA A 363 -9.64 -15.77 -9.68
C ALA A 363 -8.89 -14.45 -9.93
N VAL A 364 -9.02 -13.88 -11.11
CA VAL A 364 -8.41 -12.59 -11.47
C VAL A 364 -8.94 -11.46 -10.58
N LEU A 365 -10.24 -11.44 -10.30
CA LEU A 365 -10.87 -10.43 -9.45
C LEU A 365 -10.48 -10.52 -7.97
N ARG A 366 -10.13 -11.71 -7.49
CA ARG A 366 -9.82 -11.95 -6.07
C ARG A 366 -8.46 -11.44 -5.63
N ILE A 367 -7.52 -11.31 -6.57
CA ILE A 367 -6.16 -10.89 -6.22
C ILE A 367 -6.11 -9.37 -6.08
N ASP A 368 -5.63 -8.91 -4.93
CA ASP A 368 -5.33 -7.50 -4.74
C ASP A 368 -4.11 -7.13 -5.59
N ALA A 369 -4.32 -6.27 -6.59
CA ALA A 369 -3.26 -5.90 -7.52
C ALA A 369 -2.03 -5.30 -6.83
N LYS A 370 -2.22 -4.49 -5.79
CA LYS A 370 -1.10 -3.91 -5.01
C LYS A 370 -0.23 -4.98 -4.36
N SER A 371 -0.82 -6.11 -3.95
CA SER A 371 -0.09 -7.18 -3.28
C SER A 371 0.94 -7.87 -4.16
N LEU A 372 0.87 -7.71 -5.48
CA LEU A 372 1.87 -8.26 -6.41
C LEU A 372 3.27 -7.71 -6.16
N ASP A 373 3.40 -6.53 -5.56
CA ASP A 373 4.70 -5.98 -5.17
C ASP A 373 5.49 -6.94 -4.28
N GLN A 374 4.81 -7.69 -3.42
CA GLN A 374 5.45 -8.66 -2.52
C GLN A 374 6.15 -9.81 -3.26
N LEU A 375 5.72 -10.10 -4.47
CA LEU A 375 6.30 -11.18 -5.30
C LEU A 375 7.52 -10.72 -6.09
N LEU A 376 7.62 -9.43 -6.35
CA LEU A 376 8.62 -8.83 -7.23
C LEU A 376 9.84 -8.31 -6.48
N HIS A 377 9.77 -8.25 -5.14
CA HIS A 377 10.81 -7.69 -4.28
C HIS A 377 11.22 -8.65 -3.15
N PRO A 378 12.45 -8.52 -2.62
CA PRO A 378 12.87 -9.29 -1.44
C PRO A 378 11.96 -9.04 -0.23
N THR A 379 11.88 -10.03 0.65
CA THR A 379 11.12 -9.96 1.91
C THR A 379 12.01 -10.30 3.08
N PHE A 380 11.60 -9.93 4.30
CA PHE A 380 12.31 -10.38 5.51
C PHE A 380 11.88 -11.79 5.89
N ASP A 381 12.82 -12.55 6.46
CA ASP A 381 12.50 -13.79 7.17
C ASP A 381 11.54 -13.46 8.32
N PRO A 382 10.35 -14.08 8.40
CA PRO A 382 9.35 -13.72 9.42
C PRO A 382 9.83 -13.88 10.87
N THR A 383 10.62 -14.90 11.15
CA THR A 383 11.17 -15.14 12.49
C THR A 383 12.21 -14.10 12.85
N ALA A 384 13.11 -13.79 11.92
CA ALA A 384 14.13 -12.76 12.11
C ALA A 384 13.50 -11.36 12.29
N LEU A 385 12.45 -11.06 11.53
CA LEU A 385 11.72 -9.80 11.64
C LEU A 385 11.03 -9.65 13.01
N LYS A 386 10.40 -10.71 13.48
CA LYS A 386 9.72 -10.72 14.79
C LYS A 386 10.68 -10.41 15.94
N ASN A 387 11.92 -10.84 15.85
CA ASN A 387 12.97 -10.60 16.83
C ASN A 387 13.73 -9.29 16.57
N GLY A 388 13.38 -8.54 15.53
CA GLY A 388 14.03 -7.29 15.16
C GLY A 388 13.71 -6.14 16.11
N TYR A 389 14.68 -5.25 16.28
CA TYR A 389 14.52 -4.04 17.10
C TYR A 389 14.15 -2.84 16.21
N LYS A 390 12.86 -2.46 16.23
CA LYS A 390 12.34 -1.33 15.46
C LYS A 390 12.79 -0.01 16.09
N VAL A 391 13.43 0.84 15.32
CA VAL A 391 13.92 2.17 15.77
C VAL A 391 13.09 3.33 15.23
N GLY A 392 12.29 3.11 14.21
CA GLY A 392 11.47 4.18 13.64
C GLY A 392 10.59 3.71 12.49
N SER A 393 9.85 4.64 11.92
CA SER A 393 8.98 4.41 10.78
C SER A 393 8.85 5.69 9.96
N ALA A 394 8.77 5.54 8.64
CA ALA A 394 8.57 6.66 7.72
C ALA A 394 7.76 6.18 6.50
N LEU A 395 7.80 6.90 5.38
CA LEU A 395 7.00 6.56 4.20
C LEU A 395 7.53 5.31 3.49
N PRO A 396 6.67 4.31 3.23
CA PRO A 396 7.01 3.15 2.41
C PRO A 396 7.07 3.55 0.93
N ALA A 397 8.19 4.16 0.53
CA ALA A 397 8.33 4.81 -0.78
C ALA A 397 8.57 3.83 -1.93
N SER A 398 9.28 2.74 -1.69
CA SER A 398 9.48 1.66 -2.66
C SER A 398 9.54 0.33 -1.91
N PRO A 399 8.77 -0.67 -2.35
CA PRO A 399 8.62 -1.92 -1.61
C PRO A 399 9.89 -2.77 -1.57
N GLY A 400 9.88 -3.75 -0.68
CA GLY A 400 10.94 -4.71 -0.50
C GLY A 400 11.61 -4.60 0.86
N ALA A 401 12.45 -5.59 1.15
CA ALA A 401 13.25 -5.65 2.37
C ALA A 401 14.72 -5.45 2.03
N ALA A 402 15.39 -4.62 2.78
CA ALA A 402 16.82 -4.37 2.60
C ALA A 402 17.55 -4.32 3.93
N ALA A 403 18.71 -4.94 4.00
CA ALA A 403 19.60 -4.88 5.15
C ALA A 403 21.03 -4.69 4.66
N GLY A 404 21.79 -3.85 5.32
CA GLY A 404 23.16 -3.58 4.93
C GLY A 404 23.85 -2.53 5.78
N LYS A 405 25.10 -2.26 5.40
CA LYS A 405 25.93 -1.25 6.04
C LYS A 405 25.57 0.14 5.55
N ILE A 406 25.54 1.11 6.45
CA ILE A 406 25.22 2.49 6.18
C ILE A 406 26.38 3.20 5.49
N TYR A 407 26.08 3.86 4.37
CA TYR A 407 26.96 4.84 3.74
C TYR A 407 26.17 6.12 3.44
N PHE A 408 26.86 7.26 3.50
CA PHE A 408 26.21 8.59 3.45
C PHE A 408 26.40 9.33 2.12
N THR A 409 27.23 8.79 1.22
CA THR A 409 27.47 9.40 -0.10
C THR A 409 27.25 8.36 -1.20
N ALA A 410 26.81 8.84 -2.37
CA ALA A 410 26.65 8.00 -3.55
C ALA A 410 28.00 7.35 -3.96
N ASN A 411 29.10 8.07 -3.85
CA ASN A 411 30.43 7.56 -4.17
C ASN A 411 30.85 6.42 -3.25
N ASP A 412 30.59 6.55 -1.95
CA ASP A 412 30.90 5.49 -0.98
C ASP A 412 30.00 4.27 -1.21
N ALA A 413 28.72 4.49 -1.47
CA ALA A 413 27.79 3.40 -1.79
C ALA A 413 28.22 2.64 -3.06
N LYS A 414 28.65 3.35 -4.09
CA LYS A 414 29.17 2.75 -5.34
C LYS A 414 30.46 1.97 -5.09
N LYS A 415 31.38 2.51 -4.31
CA LYS A 415 32.67 1.87 -3.99
C LYS A 415 32.46 0.56 -3.22
N HIS A 416 31.57 0.56 -2.25
CA HIS A 416 31.36 -0.58 -1.34
C HIS A 416 30.26 -1.55 -1.80
N GLY A 417 29.30 -1.08 -2.60
CA GLY A 417 28.14 -1.84 -3.01
C GLY A 417 28.34 -2.77 -4.20
N VAL A 418 27.24 -3.07 -4.89
CA VAL A 418 27.20 -3.93 -6.06
C VAL A 418 28.02 -3.30 -7.20
N GLY A 419 28.93 -4.09 -7.76
CA GLY A 419 29.87 -3.60 -8.78
C GLY A 419 31.15 -2.98 -8.22
N GLY A 420 31.25 -2.78 -6.91
CA GLY A 420 32.44 -2.40 -6.17
C GLY A 420 32.94 -3.56 -5.32
N LEU A 421 33.02 -3.35 -3.99
CA LEU A 421 33.48 -4.41 -3.06
C LEU A 421 32.44 -5.52 -2.81
N GLY A 422 31.22 -5.38 -3.33
CA GLY A 422 30.17 -6.39 -3.20
C GLY A 422 29.50 -6.46 -1.81
N GLU A 423 29.67 -5.44 -1.00
CA GLU A 423 28.98 -5.36 0.29
C GLU A 423 27.50 -5.02 0.11
N ARG A 424 26.65 -5.45 1.06
CA ARG A 424 25.28 -4.96 1.14
C ARG A 424 25.30 -3.58 1.75
N VAL A 425 24.79 -2.59 1.01
CA VAL A 425 24.84 -1.16 1.36
C VAL A 425 23.43 -0.58 1.50
N ILE A 426 23.24 0.22 2.53
CA ILE A 426 22.07 1.11 2.65
C ILE A 426 22.59 2.55 2.51
N LEU A 427 22.11 3.25 1.49
CA LEU A 427 22.43 4.65 1.27
C LEU A 427 21.50 5.53 2.11
N VAL A 428 22.08 6.33 3.00
CA VAL A 428 21.34 7.26 3.87
C VAL A 428 21.69 8.69 3.47
N ARG A 429 20.68 9.45 3.07
CA ARG A 429 20.86 10.84 2.62
C ARG A 429 19.82 11.76 3.27
N LEU A 430 20.14 13.05 3.34
CA LEU A 430 19.14 14.07 3.67
C LEU A 430 18.02 14.05 2.60
N GLU A 431 18.42 14.08 1.35
CA GLU A 431 17.59 13.86 0.15
C GLU A 431 18.50 13.38 -0.98
N THR A 432 17.93 12.68 -1.97
CA THR A 432 18.71 12.26 -3.14
C THR A 432 18.53 13.24 -4.30
N THR A 433 19.54 13.31 -5.15
CA THR A 433 19.55 14.11 -6.38
C THR A 433 19.87 13.21 -7.58
N PRO A 434 19.69 13.64 -8.83
CA PRO A 434 20.08 12.84 -9.99
C PRO A 434 21.52 12.35 -9.98
N GLU A 435 22.42 13.05 -9.30
CA GLU A 435 23.82 12.63 -9.14
C GLU A 435 24.00 11.39 -8.26
N ASP A 436 22.99 11.06 -7.45
CA ASP A 436 23.02 9.91 -6.55
C ASP A 436 22.62 8.58 -7.22
N ILE A 437 22.19 8.59 -8.47
CA ILE A 437 21.66 7.41 -9.18
C ILE A 437 22.58 6.20 -9.13
N GLU A 438 23.87 6.39 -9.38
CA GLU A 438 24.84 5.29 -9.35
C GLU A 438 25.01 4.68 -7.96
N GLY A 439 24.99 5.51 -6.93
CA GLY A 439 25.01 5.06 -5.53
C GLY A 439 23.74 4.33 -5.14
N MET A 440 22.60 4.80 -5.60
CA MET A 440 21.31 4.14 -5.38
C MET A 440 21.27 2.77 -6.06
N ALA A 441 21.79 2.67 -7.27
CA ALA A 441 21.84 1.40 -8.02
C ALA A 441 22.77 0.36 -7.36
N ALA A 442 23.82 0.80 -6.69
CA ALA A 442 24.76 -0.06 -5.98
C ALA A 442 24.24 -0.48 -4.58
N ALA A 443 23.24 0.20 -4.05
CA ALA A 443 22.69 -0.05 -2.72
C ALA A 443 21.57 -1.09 -2.74
N GLN A 444 21.39 -1.78 -1.61
CA GLN A 444 20.22 -2.66 -1.38
C GLN A 444 18.97 -1.86 -1.06
N GLY A 445 19.12 -0.72 -0.41
CA GLY A 445 18.03 0.15 -0.05
C GLY A 445 18.49 1.59 0.17
N VAL A 446 17.53 2.49 0.20
CA VAL A 446 17.74 3.94 0.37
C VAL A 446 16.85 4.46 1.50
N LEU A 447 17.44 5.24 2.38
CA LEU A 447 16.75 5.92 3.48
C LEU A 447 16.98 7.42 3.34
N THR A 448 15.91 8.20 3.29
CA THR A 448 16.03 9.67 3.26
C THR A 448 15.29 10.33 4.42
N VAL A 449 15.83 11.46 4.86
CA VAL A 449 15.22 12.29 5.91
C VAL A 449 14.06 13.11 5.34
N ARG A 450 14.22 13.62 4.13
CA ARG A 450 13.24 14.43 3.41
C ARG A 450 12.72 13.71 2.18
N GLY A 451 11.54 14.06 1.76
CA GLY A 451 10.92 13.60 0.53
C GLY A 451 9.65 12.78 0.77
N GLY A 452 8.67 13.00 -0.08
CA GLY A 452 7.41 12.27 -0.10
C GLY A 452 7.44 11.10 -1.07
N MET A 453 6.28 10.51 -1.34
CA MET A 453 6.10 9.38 -2.26
C MET A 453 6.49 9.68 -3.70
N THR A 454 6.57 10.95 -4.05
CA THR A 454 6.89 11.43 -5.39
C THR A 454 8.23 12.15 -5.47
N SER A 455 9.03 12.09 -4.40
CA SER A 455 10.40 12.63 -4.37
C SER A 455 11.31 11.87 -5.35
N HIS A 456 12.43 12.47 -5.69
CA HIS A 456 13.45 11.84 -6.54
C HIS A 456 13.85 10.45 -6.01
N ALA A 457 14.12 10.33 -4.71
CA ALA A 457 14.49 9.06 -4.10
C ALA A 457 13.40 7.99 -4.30
N ALA A 458 12.14 8.34 -4.03
CA ALA A 458 11.01 7.42 -4.16
C ALA A 458 10.80 6.96 -5.61
N VAL A 459 10.78 7.91 -6.55
CA VAL A 459 10.54 7.61 -7.98
C VAL A 459 11.66 6.76 -8.57
N VAL A 460 12.91 7.14 -8.33
CA VAL A 460 14.08 6.40 -8.86
C VAL A 460 14.18 5.02 -8.22
N ALA A 461 14.00 4.91 -6.92
CA ALA A 461 14.03 3.61 -6.24
C ALA A 461 12.95 2.65 -6.77
N ARG A 462 11.73 3.13 -6.99
CA ARG A 462 10.66 2.32 -7.59
C ARG A 462 11.02 1.87 -9.00
N GLY A 463 11.59 2.76 -9.80
CA GLY A 463 12.05 2.42 -11.15
C GLY A 463 13.14 1.37 -11.17
N MET A 464 14.03 1.39 -10.19
CA MET A 464 15.12 0.40 -10.05
C MET A 464 14.68 -0.90 -9.37
N GLY A 465 13.50 -0.94 -8.75
CA GLY A 465 13.10 -2.05 -7.90
C GLY A 465 13.87 -2.11 -6.58
N THR A 466 14.40 -0.99 -6.11
CA THR A 466 15.19 -0.87 -4.88
C THR A 466 14.31 -0.44 -3.72
N CYS A 467 14.44 -1.09 -2.57
CA CYS A 467 13.76 -0.72 -1.34
C CYS A 467 14.04 0.75 -0.98
N CYS A 468 13.01 1.50 -0.62
CA CYS A 468 13.19 2.88 -0.17
C CYS A 468 12.21 3.23 0.94
N VAL A 469 12.75 3.81 2.00
CA VAL A 469 11.99 4.46 3.08
C VAL A 469 12.37 5.93 3.04
N SER A 470 11.40 6.80 2.83
CA SER A 470 11.65 8.24 2.66
C SER A 470 10.91 9.10 3.67
N GLY A 471 11.37 10.35 3.82
CA GLY A 471 10.68 11.31 4.66
C GLY A 471 10.75 11.02 6.15
N CYS A 472 11.82 10.38 6.62
CA CYS A 472 12.01 10.13 8.05
C CYS A 472 12.48 11.39 8.78
N GLY A 473 11.56 12.32 9.05
CA GLY A 473 11.83 13.62 9.67
C GLY A 473 12.36 13.55 11.11
N GLU A 474 12.24 12.38 11.75
CA GLU A 474 12.77 12.13 13.09
C GLU A 474 14.29 11.90 13.09
N ILE A 475 14.88 11.66 11.93
CA ILE A 475 16.32 11.48 11.77
C ILE A 475 17.01 12.86 11.83
N ASN A 476 18.05 12.94 12.68
CA ASN A 476 19.01 14.04 12.71
C ASN A 476 20.29 13.57 12.03
N ILE A 477 20.51 13.99 10.78
CA ILE A 477 21.64 13.53 9.96
C ILE A 477 22.77 14.57 9.93
N ASN A 478 24.01 14.10 10.05
CA ASN A 478 25.23 14.86 9.75
C ASN A 478 25.99 14.12 8.64
N GLU A 479 25.75 14.52 7.40
CA GLU A 479 26.36 13.88 6.23
C GLU A 479 27.88 14.10 6.15
N HIS A 480 28.36 15.21 6.69
CA HIS A 480 29.78 15.54 6.68
C HIS A 480 30.58 14.65 7.66
N GLU A 481 30.07 14.49 8.89
CA GLU A 481 30.68 13.64 9.92
C GLU A 481 30.23 12.20 9.85
N LYS A 482 29.33 11.88 8.92
CA LYS A 482 28.87 10.52 8.58
C LYS A 482 28.25 9.78 9.76
N TYR A 483 27.23 10.38 10.36
CA TYR A 483 26.38 9.73 11.36
C TYR A 483 24.97 10.34 11.36
N PHE A 484 24.03 9.62 11.95
CA PHE A 484 22.71 10.17 12.26
C PHE A 484 22.19 9.60 13.58
N THR A 485 21.18 10.27 14.15
CA THR A 485 20.45 9.82 15.32
C THR A 485 18.98 9.63 14.96
N LEU A 486 18.36 8.58 15.51
CA LEU A 486 16.96 8.26 15.33
C LEU A 486 16.43 7.67 16.64
N ASN A 487 15.48 8.36 17.27
CA ASN A 487 14.84 7.92 18.52
C ASN A 487 15.85 7.49 19.62
N GLY A 488 16.90 8.30 19.81
CA GLY A 488 17.92 8.07 20.81
C GLY A 488 19.03 7.09 20.44
N GLU A 489 18.92 6.42 19.29
CA GLU A 489 19.97 5.54 18.78
C GLU A 489 20.88 6.30 17.81
N THR A 490 22.19 6.06 17.90
CA THR A 490 23.18 6.65 17.00
C THR A 490 23.68 5.63 15.99
N PHE A 491 23.66 5.98 14.73
CA PHE A 491 24.11 5.17 13.60
C PHE A 491 25.28 5.83 12.89
N LYS A 492 26.38 5.10 12.74
CA LYS A 492 27.60 5.59 12.07
C LYS A 492 27.81 4.85 10.77
N GLU A 493 28.66 5.38 9.90
CA GLU A 493 29.08 4.70 8.68
C GLU A 493 29.57 3.28 8.99
N GLY A 494 29.07 2.31 8.23
CA GLY A 494 29.41 0.91 8.42
C GLY A 494 28.53 0.13 9.40
N ASP A 495 27.71 0.80 10.19
CA ASP A 495 26.72 0.12 11.04
C ASP A 495 25.64 -0.52 10.21
N TYR A 496 25.09 -1.65 10.68
CA TYR A 496 23.99 -2.34 9.99
C TYR A 496 22.64 -1.72 10.34
N ILE A 497 21.82 -1.56 9.31
CA ILE A 497 20.44 -1.13 9.41
C ILE A 497 19.56 -1.94 8.44
N SER A 498 18.32 -2.15 8.79
CA SER A 498 17.36 -2.88 7.95
C SER A 498 16.14 -2.00 7.69
N LEU A 499 15.69 -1.97 6.44
CA LEU A 499 14.56 -1.17 5.96
C LEU A 499 13.46 -2.08 5.42
N ASP A 500 12.23 -1.84 5.83
CA ASP A 500 11.05 -2.44 5.24
C ASP A 500 10.37 -1.40 4.35
N GLY A 501 10.63 -1.48 3.05
CA GLY A 501 10.06 -0.55 2.08
C GLY A 501 8.55 -0.73 1.85
N SER A 502 7.96 -1.82 2.32
CA SER A 502 6.53 -2.09 2.20
C SER A 502 5.73 -1.47 3.36
N THR A 503 6.30 -1.41 4.56
CA THR A 503 5.67 -0.84 5.75
C THR A 503 6.22 0.53 6.15
N GLY A 504 7.43 0.87 5.71
CA GLY A 504 8.16 2.06 6.14
C GLY A 504 8.93 1.87 7.45
N ASN A 505 8.93 0.69 8.03
CA ASN A 505 9.61 0.42 9.29
C ASN A 505 11.12 0.37 9.12
N ILE A 506 11.84 0.86 10.14
CA ILE A 506 13.29 0.91 10.21
C ILE A 506 13.75 0.12 11.43
N TYR A 507 14.70 -0.79 11.22
CA TYR A 507 15.21 -1.70 12.27
C TYR A 507 16.71 -1.53 12.46
N LYS A 508 17.17 -1.64 13.71
CA LYS A 508 18.59 -1.68 14.04
C LYS A 508 19.15 -3.08 13.72
N GLY A 509 20.31 -3.11 13.10
CA GLY A 509 21.01 -4.38 12.84
C GLY A 509 20.71 -5.00 11.48
N ASP A 510 21.23 -6.19 11.27
CA ASP A 510 21.14 -6.95 10.02
C ASP A 510 20.07 -8.04 10.14
N ILE A 511 18.86 -7.75 9.68
CA ILE A 511 17.77 -8.71 9.66
C ILE A 511 17.86 -9.53 8.36
N LYS A 512 17.80 -10.86 8.50
CA LYS A 512 17.86 -11.77 7.36
C LYS A 512 16.74 -11.53 6.36
N THR A 513 17.11 -11.43 5.07
CA THR A 513 16.18 -11.28 3.95
C THR A 513 16.14 -12.54 3.08
N ALA A 514 15.02 -12.69 2.36
CA ALA A 514 14.84 -13.72 1.34
C ALA A 514 14.64 -13.05 -0.03
N PRO A 515 15.20 -13.60 -1.13
CA PRO A 515 15.04 -13.02 -2.46
C PRO A 515 13.58 -13.10 -2.94
N ALA A 516 13.24 -12.28 -3.93
CA ALA A 516 11.95 -12.35 -4.60
C ALA A 516 11.75 -13.74 -5.23
N SER A 517 10.56 -14.33 -5.03
CA SER A 517 10.21 -15.65 -5.55
C SER A 517 8.92 -15.52 -6.38
N ILE A 518 9.03 -15.79 -7.68
CA ILE A 518 7.89 -15.81 -8.62
C ILE A 518 7.57 -17.27 -8.93
N SER A 519 6.37 -17.72 -8.58
CA SER A 519 5.89 -19.07 -8.85
C SER A 519 5.35 -19.22 -10.28
N GLY A 520 5.18 -20.47 -10.74
CA GLY A 520 4.51 -20.75 -12.00
C GLY A 520 3.04 -20.32 -12.04
N ASP A 521 2.39 -20.28 -10.90
CA ASP A 521 1.01 -19.80 -10.75
C ASP A 521 0.86 -18.30 -11.02
N PHE A 522 1.90 -17.52 -10.73
CA PHE A 522 1.95 -16.11 -11.11
C PHE A 522 1.82 -15.96 -12.63
N GLY A 523 2.56 -16.74 -13.39
CA GLY A 523 2.47 -16.75 -14.84
C GLY A 523 1.08 -17.16 -15.35
N ARG A 524 0.47 -18.15 -14.73
CA ARG A 524 -0.92 -18.56 -15.04
C ARG A 524 -1.91 -17.43 -14.82
N LEU A 525 -1.87 -16.79 -13.65
CA LEU A 525 -2.74 -15.68 -13.31
C LEU A 525 -2.59 -14.53 -14.30
N MET A 526 -1.35 -14.16 -14.62
CA MET A 526 -1.07 -13.06 -15.54
C MET A 526 -1.49 -13.38 -16.96
N SER A 527 -1.38 -14.64 -17.39
CA SER A 527 -1.92 -15.09 -18.67
C SER A 527 -3.45 -14.96 -18.74
N TRP A 528 -4.16 -15.31 -17.66
CA TRP A 528 -5.59 -15.10 -17.58
C TRP A 528 -5.94 -13.61 -17.62
N ALA A 529 -5.23 -12.78 -16.85
CA ALA A 529 -5.42 -11.32 -16.86
C ALA A 529 -5.26 -10.74 -18.28
N ASP A 530 -4.21 -11.12 -18.99
CA ASP A 530 -3.96 -10.64 -20.35
C ASP A 530 -5.08 -11.04 -21.33
N SER A 531 -5.74 -12.18 -21.10
CA SER A 531 -6.85 -12.63 -21.94
C SER A 531 -8.13 -11.80 -21.76
N TYR A 532 -8.28 -11.14 -20.61
CA TYR A 532 -9.47 -10.32 -20.31
C TYR A 532 -9.27 -8.82 -20.54
N ARG A 533 -8.05 -8.30 -20.35
CA ARG A 533 -7.81 -6.87 -20.48
C ARG A 533 -7.88 -6.40 -21.94
N THR A 534 -8.40 -5.20 -22.14
CA THR A 534 -8.39 -4.51 -23.43
C THR A 534 -7.39 -3.35 -23.43
N LEU A 535 -7.13 -2.78 -22.25
CA LEU A 535 -6.19 -1.69 -22.06
C LEU A 535 -4.76 -2.19 -22.21
N GLY A 536 -3.97 -1.56 -23.06
CA GLY A 536 -2.54 -1.86 -23.22
C GLY A 536 -1.75 -1.42 -21.98
N VAL A 537 -0.63 -2.09 -21.74
CA VAL A 537 0.28 -1.73 -20.63
C VAL A 537 1.69 -1.57 -21.17
N ARG A 538 2.22 -0.36 -21.04
CA ARG A 538 3.58 0.01 -21.39
C ARG A 538 4.38 0.34 -20.14
N THR A 539 5.66 0.61 -20.28
CA THR A 539 6.53 0.99 -19.19
C THR A 539 7.17 2.35 -19.39
N ASN A 540 7.54 3.00 -18.29
CA ASN A 540 8.42 4.17 -18.27
C ASN A 540 9.85 3.65 -18.08
N ALA A 541 10.69 3.78 -19.09
CA ALA A 541 12.06 3.29 -19.04
C ALA A 541 12.99 4.16 -19.90
N ASP A 542 14.16 4.43 -19.38
CA ASP A 542 15.13 5.35 -19.97
C ASP A 542 16.45 4.66 -20.37
N ASN A 543 16.58 3.36 -20.10
CA ASN A 543 17.79 2.58 -20.37
C ASN A 543 17.43 1.13 -20.75
N PRO A 544 18.37 0.40 -21.38
CA PRO A 544 18.12 -0.99 -21.81
C PRO A 544 17.82 -1.96 -20.67
N LYS A 545 18.44 -1.80 -19.51
CA LYS A 545 18.26 -2.67 -18.34
C LYS A 545 16.81 -2.64 -17.84
N ASP A 546 16.28 -1.44 -17.64
CA ASP A 546 14.90 -1.27 -17.19
C ASP A 546 13.90 -1.73 -18.24
N THR A 547 14.20 -1.47 -19.52
CA THR A 547 13.39 -1.94 -20.65
C THR A 547 13.31 -3.46 -20.68
N LYS A 548 14.43 -4.13 -20.53
CA LYS A 548 14.50 -5.60 -20.51
C LYS A 548 13.67 -6.16 -19.36
N LYS A 549 13.83 -5.58 -18.17
CA LYS A 549 13.07 -6.01 -16.98
C LYS A 549 11.57 -5.82 -17.18
N ALA A 550 11.16 -4.69 -17.69
CA ALA A 550 9.75 -4.39 -17.95
C ALA A 550 9.13 -5.35 -18.97
N ILE A 551 9.85 -5.69 -20.03
CA ILE A 551 9.39 -6.66 -21.04
C ILE A 551 9.25 -8.05 -20.43
N GLU A 552 10.19 -8.46 -19.60
CA GLU A 552 10.09 -9.72 -18.85
C GLU A 552 8.85 -9.76 -17.96
N LEU A 553 8.44 -8.62 -17.42
CA LEU A 553 7.24 -8.47 -16.60
C LEU A 553 5.95 -8.26 -17.42
N GLY A 554 6.06 -8.23 -18.74
CA GLY A 554 4.91 -8.19 -19.66
C GLY A 554 4.58 -6.84 -20.27
N ALA A 555 5.48 -5.87 -20.22
CA ALA A 555 5.27 -4.58 -20.89
C ALA A 555 5.21 -4.74 -22.41
N GLU A 556 4.31 -3.99 -23.04
CA GLU A 556 4.04 -4.05 -24.47
C GLU A 556 4.74 -2.93 -25.26
N GLY A 557 5.62 -2.21 -24.62
CA GLY A 557 6.39 -1.12 -25.18
C GLY A 557 6.78 -0.10 -24.12
N ILE A 558 7.33 1.01 -24.54
CA ILE A 558 7.70 2.13 -23.69
C ILE A 558 6.72 3.27 -23.94
N GLY A 559 6.00 3.67 -22.88
CA GLY A 559 5.07 4.81 -22.91
C GLY A 559 5.74 6.14 -22.59
N LEU A 560 6.90 6.09 -21.93
CA LEU A 560 7.70 7.26 -21.61
C LEU A 560 9.18 6.89 -21.57
N CYS A 561 9.94 7.47 -22.48
CA CYS A 561 11.39 7.51 -22.42
C CYS A 561 11.80 8.98 -22.21
N ARG A 562 12.38 9.27 -21.05
CA ARG A 562 12.80 10.61 -20.64
C ARG A 562 14.24 10.83 -21.09
N THR A 563 14.42 11.68 -22.08
CA THR A 563 15.75 11.89 -22.69
C THR A 563 16.73 12.61 -21.76
N GLU A 564 16.26 13.40 -20.81
CA GLU A 564 17.11 14.04 -19.81
C GLU A 564 17.94 13.05 -19.00
N HIS A 565 17.39 11.89 -18.69
CA HIS A 565 18.09 10.87 -17.93
C HIS A 565 19.30 10.26 -18.67
N MET A 566 19.33 10.40 -19.98
CA MET A 566 20.45 9.96 -20.81
C MET A 566 21.68 10.90 -20.71
N PHE A 567 21.52 12.10 -20.15
CA PHE A 567 22.55 13.14 -20.14
C PHE A 567 23.33 13.25 -18.84
N PHE A 568 22.92 12.58 -17.78
CA PHE A 568 23.58 12.71 -16.47
C PHE A 568 24.83 11.84 -16.29
N GLU A 569 25.15 10.96 -17.22
CA GLU A 569 26.34 10.11 -17.13
C GLU A 569 27.63 10.92 -17.28
N LYS A 570 28.72 10.47 -16.65
CA LYS A 570 30.01 11.19 -16.55
C LYS A 570 30.63 11.61 -17.88
N ASP A 571 30.44 10.79 -18.92
CA ASP A 571 30.96 11.03 -20.23
C ASP A 571 30.15 12.05 -21.04
N ARG A 572 28.93 12.36 -20.59
CA ARG A 572 27.98 13.21 -21.31
C ARG A 572 27.72 14.54 -20.63
N ILE A 573 27.68 14.56 -19.31
CA ILE A 573 27.29 15.74 -18.54
C ILE A 573 28.16 16.96 -18.84
N PRO A 574 29.49 16.85 -19.02
CA PRO A 574 30.30 18.00 -19.42
C PRO A 574 29.88 18.58 -20.77
N LYS A 575 29.49 17.75 -21.72
CA LYS A 575 29.06 18.18 -23.07
C LYS A 575 27.70 18.89 -23.03
N ILE A 576 26.77 18.44 -22.21
CA ILE A 576 25.49 19.11 -21.97
C ILE A 576 25.70 20.46 -21.34
N ARG A 577 26.56 20.55 -20.32
CA ARG A 577 26.91 21.81 -19.64
C ARG A 577 27.52 22.80 -20.61
N LYS A 578 28.41 22.35 -21.47
CA LYS A 578 29.01 23.15 -22.51
C LYS A 578 27.98 23.69 -23.50
N MET A 579 27.03 22.86 -23.91
CA MET A 579 25.92 23.25 -24.76
C MET A 579 25.08 24.35 -24.12
N ILE A 580 24.66 24.15 -22.87
CA ILE A 580 23.81 25.08 -22.11
C ILE A 580 24.49 26.45 -21.94
N LEU A 581 25.77 26.45 -21.65
CA LEU A 581 26.56 27.65 -21.33
C LEU A 581 27.20 28.32 -22.56
N SER A 582 26.93 27.81 -23.76
CA SER A 582 27.41 28.44 -25.01
C SER A 582 26.75 29.79 -25.24
N ASP A 583 27.55 30.78 -25.68
CA ASP A 583 27.10 32.14 -25.94
C ASP A 583 26.45 32.31 -27.32
N THR A 584 26.82 31.47 -28.27
CA THR A 584 26.35 31.55 -29.67
C THR A 584 25.62 30.28 -30.09
N VAL A 585 24.78 30.43 -31.11
CA VAL A 585 24.09 29.29 -31.72
C VAL A 585 25.11 28.32 -32.33
N GLU A 586 26.16 28.82 -32.95
CA GLU A 586 27.21 28.01 -33.58
C GLU A 586 27.96 27.15 -32.55
N ASP A 587 28.32 27.69 -31.41
CA ASP A 587 28.99 26.96 -30.34
C ASP A 587 28.04 25.91 -29.71
N ARG A 588 26.76 26.25 -29.58
CA ARG A 588 25.73 25.34 -29.10
C ARG A 588 25.55 24.17 -30.04
N GLU A 589 25.49 24.42 -31.34
CA GLU A 589 25.38 23.39 -32.36
C GLU A 589 26.58 22.47 -32.36
N LYS A 590 27.79 22.96 -32.19
CA LYS A 590 29.01 22.16 -32.03
C LYS A 590 28.92 21.21 -30.85
N ALA A 591 28.50 21.72 -29.68
CA ALA A 591 28.29 20.90 -28.46
C ALA A 591 27.20 19.85 -28.66
N LEU A 592 26.11 20.20 -29.30
CA LEU A 592 25.02 19.28 -29.63
C LEU A 592 25.44 18.20 -30.59
N ASN A 593 26.25 18.51 -31.61
CA ASN A 593 26.79 17.55 -32.56
C ASN A 593 27.67 16.51 -31.87
N GLU A 594 28.40 16.88 -30.82
CA GLU A 594 29.14 15.93 -29.99
C GLU A 594 28.25 14.99 -29.19
N LEU A 595 27.01 15.38 -28.89
CA LEU A 595 26.02 14.56 -28.16
C LEU A 595 25.26 13.57 -29.04
N ILE A 596 25.16 13.81 -30.37
CA ILE A 596 24.41 12.96 -31.29
C ILE A 596 24.83 11.50 -31.21
N PRO A 597 26.14 11.15 -31.27
CA PRO A 597 26.55 9.76 -31.18
C PRO A 597 26.12 9.06 -29.91
N PHE A 598 26.15 9.74 -28.78
CA PHE A 598 25.72 9.21 -27.47
C PHE A 598 24.23 8.92 -27.45
N GLN A 599 23.41 9.90 -27.82
CA GLN A 599 21.97 9.75 -27.79
C GLN A 599 21.47 8.78 -28.84
N LYS A 600 22.07 8.78 -30.01
CA LYS A 600 21.80 7.77 -31.05
C LYS A 600 22.11 6.36 -30.53
N GLY A 601 23.26 6.18 -29.87
CA GLY A 601 23.64 4.90 -29.28
C GLY A 601 22.65 4.43 -28.24
N ASP A 602 22.16 5.35 -27.40
CA ASP A 602 21.13 5.05 -26.40
C ASP A 602 19.82 4.60 -27.05
N PHE A 603 19.33 5.33 -28.02
CA PHE A 603 18.10 4.97 -28.73
C PHE A 603 18.23 3.63 -29.47
N LYS A 604 19.38 3.37 -30.08
CA LYS A 604 19.68 2.07 -30.74
C LYS A 604 19.57 0.93 -29.71
N ALA A 605 20.21 1.08 -28.57
CA ALA A 605 20.17 0.08 -27.49
C ALA A 605 18.75 -0.17 -27.00
N MET A 606 17.94 0.88 -26.86
CA MET A 606 16.53 0.76 -26.48
C MET A 606 15.71 0.02 -27.54
N TYR A 607 15.86 0.38 -28.81
CA TYR A 607 15.14 -0.29 -29.91
C TYR A 607 15.53 -1.76 -30.07
N LYS A 608 16.78 -2.11 -29.81
CA LYS A 608 17.24 -3.49 -29.86
C LYS A 608 16.62 -4.35 -28.75
N GLU A 609 16.49 -3.79 -27.55
CA GLU A 609 15.78 -4.46 -26.45
C GLU A 609 14.27 -4.59 -26.72
N LEU A 610 13.67 -3.59 -27.36
CA LEU A 610 12.24 -3.59 -27.67
C LEU A 610 11.83 -4.56 -28.77
N LYS A 611 12.73 -4.93 -29.67
CA LYS A 611 12.48 -5.90 -30.76
C LYS A 611 11.20 -5.62 -31.56
N GLY A 612 10.99 -4.35 -31.90
CA GLY A 612 9.82 -3.90 -32.67
C GLY A 612 8.65 -3.38 -31.83
N LEU A 613 8.69 -3.51 -30.53
CA LEU A 613 7.69 -2.89 -29.65
C LEU A 613 7.84 -1.35 -29.69
N PRO A 614 6.74 -0.60 -29.53
CA PRO A 614 6.76 0.87 -29.64
C PRO A 614 7.49 1.54 -28.48
N MET A 615 8.04 2.71 -28.75
CA MET A 615 8.64 3.59 -27.76
C MET A 615 8.21 5.04 -28.00
N THR A 616 7.60 5.65 -27.01
CA THR A 616 7.30 7.08 -26.99
C THR A 616 8.47 7.82 -26.33
N VAL A 617 9.12 8.67 -27.11
CA VAL A 617 10.27 9.45 -26.66
C VAL A 617 9.87 10.86 -26.34
N ARG A 618 10.03 11.27 -25.10
CA ARG A 618 9.79 12.64 -24.68
C ARG A 618 11.07 13.46 -24.88
N TYR A 619 10.96 14.55 -25.61
CA TYR A 619 12.06 15.47 -25.79
C TYR A 619 12.38 16.20 -24.49
N LEU A 620 13.55 16.87 -24.45
CA LEU A 620 14.10 17.47 -23.26
C LEU A 620 13.06 18.29 -22.50
N ASP A 621 12.82 17.98 -21.23
CA ASP A 621 11.75 18.57 -20.43
C ASP A 621 12.22 19.50 -19.31
N PRO A 622 13.22 19.13 -18.45
CA PRO A 622 13.55 19.93 -17.29
C PRO A 622 14.22 21.25 -17.64
N PRO A 623 14.17 22.25 -16.73
CA PRO A 623 14.94 23.49 -16.89
C PRO A 623 16.43 23.23 -17.01
N LEU A 624 17.13 24.03 -17.80
CA LEU A 624 18.53 23.80 -18.09
C LEU A 624 19.44 23.91 -16.85
N HIS A 625 19.05 24.67 -15.85
CA HIS A 625 19.84 24.80 -14.62
C HIS A 625 20.03 23.48 -13.87
N GLU A 626 19.13 22.49 -14.05
CA GLU A 626 19.25 21.17 -13.40
C GLU A 626 20.51 20.40 -13.84
N PHE A 627 21.04 20.69 -15.02
CA PHE A 627 22.26 20.08 -15.53
C PHE A 627 23.54 20.83 -15.11
N LEU A 628 23.40 22.03 -14.56
CA LEU A 628 24.54 22.88 -14.28
C LEU A 628 25.32 22.46 -13.03
N PRO A 629 26.66 22.67 -13.02
CA PRO A 629 27.47 22.28 -11.88
C PRO A 629 27.17 23.15 -10.67
N THR A 630 27.14 22.52 -9.50
CA THR A 630 26.99 23.22 -8.21
C THR A 630 28.30 23.28 -7.43
N LEU A 631 29.19 22.30 -7.67
CA LEU A 631 30.49 22.24 -7.02
C LEU A 631 31.48 23.18 -7.70
N GLU A 632 32.26 23.91 -6.92
CA GLU A 632 33.24 24.88 -7.42
C GLU A 632 34.32 24.24 -8.27
N GLU A 633 34.74 23.00 -7.96
CA GLU A 633 35.73 22.25 -8.72
C GLU A 633 35.22 21.94 -10.14
N ASP A 634 33.97 21.55 -10.29
CA ASP A 634 33.34 21.28 -11.57
C ASP A 634 33.22 22.57 -12.41
N ILE A 635 32.89 23.68 -11.76
CA ILE A 635 32.81 25.00 -12.41
C ILE A 635 34.17 25.43 -12.94
N LYS A 636 35.25 25.24 -12.17
CA LYS A 636 36.62 25.55 -12.59
C LYS A 636 37.08 24.72 -13.78
N GLU A 637 36.83 23.44 -13.74
CA GLU A 637 37.15 22.48 -14.82
C GLU A 637 36.39 22.83 -16.11
N LEU A 638 35.11 23.12 -15.98
CA LEU A 638 34.29 23.51 -17.13
C LEU A 638 34.71 24.86 -17.73
N ALA A 639 35.04 25.82 -16.88
CA ALA A 639 35.57 27.13 -17.30
C ALA A 639 36.87 26.99 -18.11
N LYS A 640 37.75 26.10 -17.66
CA LYS A 640 39.00 25.80 -18.37
C LYS A 640 38.70 25.16 -19.75
N ASP A 641 37.80 24.19 -19.83
CA ASP A 641 37.44 23.53 -21.08
C ASP A 641 36.79 24.51 -22.08
N MET A 642 35.98 25.43 -21.58
CA MET A 642 35.29 26.43 -22.39
C MET A 642 36.14 27.65 -22.71
N ASN A 643 37.34 27.78 -22.12
CA ASN A 643 38.22 28.94 -22.23
C ASN A 643 37.53 30.24 -21.84
N VAL A 644 36.81 30.22 -20.71
CA VAL A 644 36.14 31.40 -20.09
C VAL A 644 36.58 31.55 -18.64
N THR A 645 36.29 32.69 -18.04
CA THR A 645 36.58 32.90 -16.62
C THR A 645 35.55 32.16 -15.73
N VAL A 646 35.98 31.80 -14.51
CA VAL A 646 35.11 31.19 -13.50
C VAL A 646 33.94 32.10 -13.15
N GLU A 647 34.21 33.40 -13.03
CA GLU A 647 33.21 34.45 -12.69
C GLU A 647 32.15 34.54 -13.78
N HIS A 648 32.54 34.52 -15.06
CA HIS A 648 31.62 34.52 -16.20
C HIS A 648 30.68 33.31 -16.17
N LEU A 649 31.26 32.13 -15.89
CA LEU A 649 30.46 30.90 -15.78
C LEU A 649 29.48 30.94 -14.63
N LYS A 650 29.89 31.38 -13.45
CA LYS A 650 29.02 31.57 -12.28
C LYS A 650 27.86 32.52 -12.56
N GLU A 651 28.15 33.65 -13.23
CA GLU A 651 27.09 34.59 -13.63
C GLU A 651 26.04 33.93 -14.52
N LYS A 652 26.47 33.15 -15.51
CA LYS A 652 25.58 32.41 -16.40
C LYS A 652 24.77 31.38 -15.67
N CYS A 653 25.39 30.61 -14.80
CA CYS A 653 24.67 29.64 -13.98
C CYS A 653 23.60 30.31 -13.12
N ASN A 654 23.91 31.42 -12.48
CA ASN A 654 22.97 32.18 -11.69
C ASN A 654 21.83 32.76 -12.52
N ALA A 655 22.12 33.23 -13.72
CA ALA A 655 21.13 33.81 -14.64
C ALA A 655 20.12 32.75 -15.14
N LEU A 656 20.55 31.49 -15.24
CA LEU A 656 19.69 30.37 -15.68
C LEU A 656 18.90 29.73 -14.54
N HIS A 657 19.21 30.08 -13.30
CA HIS A 657 18.49 29.54 -12.13
C HIS A 657 17.04 29.99 -12.12
N GLU A 658 16.12 29.03 -12.10
CA GLU A 658 14.67 29.27 -12.10
C GLU A 658 14.16 29.50 -10.67
N PHE A 659 13.36 30.54 -10.45
CA PHE A 659 12.66 30.78 -9.18
C PHE A 659 11.57 29.75 -8.95
N ASN A 660 10.88 29.38 -10.01
CA ASN A 660 9.86 28.33 -9.99
C ASN A 660 10.11 27.36 -11.15
N PRO A 661 10.92 26.32 -10.96
CA PRO A 661 11.28 25.38 -12.02
C PRO A 661 10.10 24.74 -12.72
N MET A 662 9.02 24.49 -11.99
CA MET A 662 7.83 23.83 -12.55
C MET A 662 7.08 24.70 -13.57
N MET A 663 7.12 26.01 -13.39
CA MET A 663 6.41 27.00 -14.19
C MET A 663 7.33 27.80 -15.12
N GLY A 664 8.60 27.46 -15.18
CA GLY A 664 9.65 28.23 -15.82
C GLY A 664 9.96 27.84 -17.26
N HIS A 665 11.20 28.06 -17.64
CA HIS A 665 11.74 27.82 -18.97
C HIS A 665 12.12 26.34 -19.11
N ARG A 666 11.18 25.52 -19.49
CA ARG A 666 11.34 24.08 -19.66
C ARG A 666 10.42 23.54 -20.77
N GLY A 667 10.57 22.26 -21.09
CA GLY A 667 9.72 21.54 -22.03
C GLY A 667 9.73 22.15 -23.43
N CYS A 668 8.58 22.31 -24.05
CA CYS A 668 8.46 22.90 -25.39
C CYS A 668 8.99 24.34 -25.45
N ARG A 669 9.00 25.05 -24.32
CA ARG A 669 9.55 26.41 -24.25
C ARG A 669 11.04 26.44 -24.57
N LEU A 670 11.79 25.40 -24.17
CA LEU A 670 13.19 25.21 -24.54
C LEU A 670 13.33 24.97 -26.04
N ALA A 671 12.47 24.13 -26.61
CA ALA A 671 12.50 23.82 -28.03
C ALA A 671 12.13 25.05 -28.89
N VAL A 672 11.32 25.96 -28.38
CA VAL A 672 11.02 27.24 -29.06
C VAL A 672 12.21 28.20 -28.97
N THR A 673 12.83 28.34 -27.79
CA THR A 673 13.96 29.24 -27.57
C THR A 673 15.26 28.72 -28.18
N TYR A 674 15.49 27.41 -28.08
CA TYR A 674 16.69 26.73 -28.57
C TYR A 674 16.31 25.57 -29.50
N PRO A 675 15.82 25.85 -30.71
CA PRO A 675 15.33 24.81 -31.63
C PRO A 675 16.41 23.81 -32.03
N GLU A 676 17.68 24.15 -31.87
CA GLU A 676 18.80 23.23 -32.14
C GLU A 676 18.78 21.97 -31.31
N ILE A 677 18.23 22.04 -30.09
CA ILE A 677 18.09 20.89 -29.21
C ILE A 677 17.12 19.86 -29.81
N ALA A 678 15.96 20.31 -30.26
CA ALA A 678 14.96 19.46 -30.91
C ALA A 678 15.50 18.89 -32.22
N LYS A 679 16.25 19.65 -32.97
CA LYS A 679 16.92 19.19 -34.19
C LYS A 679 17.89 18.03 -33.90
N MET A 680 18.72 18.19 -32.87
CA MET A 680 19.69 17.17 -32.45
C MET A 680 18.98 15.89 -32.04
N GLN A 681 17.97 15.98 -31.19
CA GLN A 681 17.23 14.82 -30.69
C GLN A 681 16.51 14.08 -31.81
N THR A 682 15.91 14.81 -32.75
CA THR A 682 15.24 14.23 -33.91
C THR A 682 16.24 13.47 -34.79
N ARG A 683 17.40 14.07 -35.08
CA ARG A 683 18.44 13.40 -35.89
C ARG A 683 18.92 12.11 -35.22
N ALA A 684 19.24 12.19 -33.92
CA ALA A 684 19.72 11.03 -33.18
C ALA A 684 18.67 9.90 -33.16
N LEU A 685 17.41 10.23 -32.90
CA LEU A 685 16.32 9.24 -32.87
C LEU A 685 16.05 8.61 -34.23
N MET A 686 15.92 9.43 -35.28
CA MET A 686 15.62 8.94 -36.61
C MET A 686 16.76 8.10 -37.19
N GLU A 687 18.01 8.50 -36.98
CA GLU A 687 19.17 7.70 -37.40
C GLU A 687 19.21 6.35 -36.67
N ALA A 688 18.98 6.36 -35.35
CA ALA A 688 18.93 5.15 -34.56
C ALA A 688 17.83 4.18 -35.01
N ALA A 689 16.63 4.70 -35.23
CA ALA A 689 15.48 3.91 -35.66
C ALA A 689 15.72 3.28 -37.05
N ILE A 690 16.24 4.05 -38.01
CA ILE A 690 16.55 3.57 -39.36
C ILE A 690 17.64 2.50 -39.32
N GLU A 691 18.70 2.73 -38.58
CA GLU A 691 19.81 1.78 -38.45
C GLU A 691 19.39 0.46 -37.84
N VAL A 692 18.60 0.47 -36.78
CA VAL A 692 18.11 -0.78 -36.17
C VAL A 692 17.12 -1.50 -37.07
N LYS A 693 16.27 -0.77 -37.79
CA LYS A 693 15.38 -1.36 -38.79
C LYS A 693 16.18 -2.08 -39.93
N GLU A 694 17.26 -1.49 -40.38
CA GLU A 694 18.12 -2.07 -41.39
C GLU A 694 18.94 -3.26 -40.86
N GLU A 695 19.50 -3.13 -39.65
CA GLU A 695 20.38 -4.15 -39.06
C GLU A 695 19.59 -5.38 -38.61
N ASP A 696 18.44 -5.19 -37.96
CA ASP A 696 17.70 -6.25 -37.28
C ASP A 696 16.34 -6.60 -37.92
N GLY A 697 15.89 -5.81 -38.88
CA GLY A 697 14.63 -6.06 -39.60
C GLY A 697 13.35 -5.79 -38.83
N TYR A 698 13.41 -5.15 -37.66
CA TYR A 698 12.24 -4.82 -36.88
C TYR A 698 11.42 -3.71 -37.55
N ASN A 699 10.08 -3.78 -37.40
CA ASN A 699 9.19 -2.69 -37.82
C ASN A 699 9.16 -1.60 -36.73
N ILE A 700 10.00 -0.59 -36.90
CA ILE A 700 10.14 0.51 -35.92
C ILE A 700 9.41 1.73 -36.44
N VAL A 701 8.50 2.28 -35.61
CA VAL A 701 7.78 3.53 -35.84
C VAL A 701 8.04 4.46 -34.64
N PRO A 702 9.00 5.40 -34.77
CA PRO A 702 9.27 6.33 -33.68
C PRO A 702 8.02 7.14 -33.29
N GLU A 703 7.79 7.26 -32.00
CA GLU A 703 6.73 8.11 -31.41
C GLU A 703 7.39 9.26 -30.68
N ILE A 704 7.29 10.46 -31.22
CA ILE A 704 7.94 11.67 -30.71
C ILE A 704 6.93 12.49 -29.91
N MET A 705 7.23 12.75 -28.64
CA MET A 705 6.35 13.44 -27.73
C MET A 705 6.96 14.78 -27.30
N ILE A 706 6.24 15.85 -27.54
CA ILE A 706 6.64 17.21 -27.15
C ILE A 706 6.00 17.54 -25.80
N PRO A 707 6.79 17.81 -24.75
CA PRO A 707 6.26 18.06 -23.40
C PRO A 707 5.78 19.50 -23.21
N LEU A 708 4.91 19.71 -22.21
CA LEU A 708 4.50 21.01 -21.69
C LEU A 708 3.77 21.93 -22.67
N VAL A 709 3.17 21.37 -23.69
CA VAL A 709 2.40 22.15 -24.68
C VAL A 709 1.13 22.71 -24.05
N GLY A 710 0.89 24.01 -24.21
CA GLY A 710 -0.33 24.68 -23.76
C GLY A 710 -1.13 25.28 -24.91
N ASP A 711 -0.51 25.43 -26.08
CA ASP A 711 -1.12 26.05 -27.25
C ASP A 711 -0.79 25.26 -28.52
N LYS A 712 -1.74 25.12 -29.40
CA LYS A 712 -1.59 24.50 -30.72
C LYS A 712 -0.38 25.05 -31.49
N LYS A 713 -0.16 26.36 -31.43
CA LYS A 713 0.94 27.03 -32.14
C LYS A 713 2.30 26.68 -31.62
N GLU A 714 2.43 26.43 -30.30
CA GLU A 714 3.67 25.91 -29.71
C GLU A 714 4.01 24.54 -30.30
N LEU A 715 3.04 23.65 -30.34
CA LEU A 715 3.23 22.31 -30.89
C LEU A 715 3.57 22.36 -32.39
N LYS A 716 2.85 23.18 -33.13
CA LYS A 716 3.10 23.33 -34.57
C LYS A 716 4.51 23.84 -34.84
N PHE A 717 4.97 24.83 -34.12
CA PHE A 717 6.33 25.38 -34.27
C PHE A 717 7.39 24.30 -34.06
N VAL A 718 7.31 23.54 -32.98
CA VAL A 718 8.27 22.48 -32.68
C VAL A 718 8.10 21.30 -33.65
N LYS A 719 6.90 20.93 -33.98
CA LYS A 719 6.59 19.87 -34.96
C LYS A 719 7.19 20.17 -36.33
N ASP A 720 7.08 21.39 -36.81
CA ASP A 720 7.62 21.78 -38.12
C ASP A 720 9.16 21.59 -38.16
N ILE A 721 9.84 21.93 -37.06
CA ILE A 721 11.28 21.69 -36.89
C ILE A 721 11.61 20.20 -36.91
N VAL A 722 10.86 19.41 -36.15
CA VAL A 722 11.04 17.96 -36.06
C VAL A 722 10.82 17.28 -37.43
N VAL A 723 9.74 17.66 -38.11
CA VAL A 723 9.43 17.12 -39.44
C VAL A 723 10.52 17.44 -40.44
N GLU A 724 11.02 18.68 -40.47
CA GLU A 724 12.12 19.08 -41.36
C GLU A 724 13.35 18.19 -41.18
N VAL A 725 13.78 17.99 -39.95
CA VAL A 725 14.95 17.15 -39.65
C VAL A 725 14.67 15.68 -39.95
N ALA A 726 13.49 15.17 -39.53
CA ALA A 726 13.12 13.77 -39.79
C ALA A 726 13.08 13.46 -41.27
N GLU A 727 12.49 14.32 -42.12
CA GLU A 727 12.43 14.13 -43.53
C GLU A 727 13.81 14.22 -44.20
N GLN A 728 14.68 15.12 -43.68
CA GLN A 728 16.06 15.22 -44.13
C GLN A 728 16.83 13.94 -43.85
N VAL A 729 16.74 13.37 -42.66
CA VAL A 729 17.39 12.13 -42.26
C VAL A 729 16.88 10.96 -43.10
N LYS A 730 15.58 10.87 -43.34
CA LYS A 730 14.97 9.85 -44.21
C LYS A 730 15.54 9.90 -45.64
N LYS A 731 15.69 11.09 -46.17
CA LYS A 731 16.27 11.31 -47.49
C LYS A 731 17.74 10.92 -47.52
N GLU A 732 18.55 11.34 -46.55
CA GLU A 732 19.94 11.02 -46.42
C GLU A 732 20.18 9.50 -46.34
N LYS A 733 19.32 8.79 -45.64
CA LYS A 733 19.39 7.34 -45.39
C LYS A 733 18.59 6.53 -46.41
N ASN A 734 17.93 7.15 -47.36
CA ASN A 734 17.05 6.51 -48.33
C ASN A 734 16.04 5.56 -47.66
N SER A 735 15.33 6.05 -46.62
CA SER A 735 14.38 5.29 -45.81
C SER A 735 12.96 5.82 -45.94
N ASP A 736 11.99 4.93 -45.92
CA ASP A 736 10.57 5.23 -45.92
C ASP A 736 9.92 5.06 -44.52
N ILE A 737 10.75 5.07 -43.47
CA ILE A 737 10.30 4.85 -42.09
C ILE A 737 9.17 5.81 -41.71
N GLU A 738 8.13 5.25 -41.12
CA GLU A 738 7.04 6.04 -40.53
C GLU A 738 7.42 6.52 -39.15
N TYR A 739 6.90 7.66 -38.75
CA TYR A 739 7.05 8.21 -37.41
C TYR A 739 5.80 9.02 -37.07
N HIS A 740 5.50 9.15 -35.76
CA HIS A 740 4.37 9.93 -35.25
C HIS A 740 4.85 10.99 -34.28
N ILE A 741 4.20 12.15 -34.34
CA ILE A 741 4.48 13.28 -33.45
C ILE A 741 3.20 13.60 -32.67
N GLY A 742 3.32 13.54 -31.36
CA GLY A 742 2.22 13.86 -30.42
C GLY A 742 2.71 14.73 -29.29
N THR A 743 1.86 14.86 -28.29
CA THR A 743 2.17 15.73 -27.16
C THR A 743 1.77 15.09 -25.84
N MET A 744 2.42 15.54 -24.78
CA MET A 744 1.98 15.28 -23.42
C MET A 744 0.90 16.28 -23.04
N ILE A 745 -0.25 15.79 -22.60
CA ILE A 745 -1.30 16.62 -22.02
C ILE A 745 -1.04 16.70 -20.51
N GLU A 746 -0.46 17.79 -20.09
CA GLU A 746 -0.05 18.01 -18.69
C GLU A 746 -0.32 19.44 -18.20
N VAL A 747 -0.64 20.35 -19.10
CA VAL A 747 -1.06 21.70 -18.78
C VAL A 747 -2.59 21.76 -18.85
N PRO A 748 -3.30 22.27 -17.84
CA PRO A 748 -4.76 22.33 -17.86
C PRO A 748 -5.34 23.02 -19.13
N ARG A 749 -4.71 24.06 -19.62
CA ARG A 749 -5.10 24.72 -20.87
C ARG A 749 -5.08 23.76 -22.06
N ALA A 750 -4.09 22.86 -22.11
CA ALA A 750 -4.01 21.84 -23.17
C ALA A 750 -5.21 20.90 -23.13
N ALA A 751 -5.62 20.48 -21.94
CA ALA A 751 -6.82 19.63 -21.78
C ALA A 751 -8.09 20.37 -22.24
N LEU A 752 -8.24 21.65 -21.91
CA LEU A 752 -9.38 22.47 -22.31
C LEU A 752 -9.44 22.75 -23.80
N THR A 753 -8.30 22.74 -24.48
CA THR A 753 -8.19 23.03 -25.92
C THR A 753 -7.70 21.83 -26.73
N ALA A 754 -7.91 20.62 -26.20
CA ALA A 754 -7.39 19.38 -26.78
C ALA A 754 -7.89 19.12 -28.22
N ASP A 755 -9.08 19.58 -28.59
CA ASP A 755 -9.59 19.52 -29.96
C ASP A 755 -8.71 20.31 -30.95
N LYS A 756 -8.20 21.45 -30.52
CA LYS A 756 -7.30 22.28 -31.32
C LYS A 756 -5.90 21.66 -31.40
N ILE A 757 -5.40 21.19 -30.29
CA ILE A 757 -4.08 20.55 -30.21
C ILE A 757 -4.05 19.25 -31.03
N ALA A 758 -5.14 18.49 -31.07
CA ALA A 758 -5.24 17.26 -31.86
C ALA A 758 -5.20 17.52 -33.39
N GLU A 759 -5.35 18.73 -33.83
CA GLU A 759 -5.14 19.09 -35.25
C GLU A 759 -3.66 18.88 -35.64
N GLU A 760 -2.74 19.06 -34.71
CA GLU A 760 -1.29 18.89 -34.89
C GLU A 760 -0.75 17.63 -34.23
N ALA A 761 -1.31 17.17 -33.11
CA ALA A 761 -0.86 15.99 -32.40
C ALA A 761 -1.53 14.72 -32.93
N GLU A 762 -0.72 13.73 -33.29
CA GLU A 762 -1.20 12.42 -33.74
C GLU A 762 -1.56 11.49 -32.58
N PHE A 763 -1.04 11.78 -31.38
CA PHE A 763 -1.37 11.06 -30.15
C PHE A 763 -1.28 11.99 -28.94
N PHE A 764 -1.95 11.60 -27.85
CA PHE A 764 -1.82 12.22 -26.54
C PHE A 764 -1.26 11.23 -25.52
N SER A 765 -0.43 11.73 -24.64
CA SER A 765 -0.05 11.04 -23.41
C SER A 765 -0.27 11.98 -22.22
N PHE A 766 -1.04 11.54 -21.24
CA PHE A 766 -1.32 12.35 -20.06
C PHE A 766 -0.15 12.35 -19.09
N GLY A 767 0.41 13.52 -18.79
CA GLY A 767 1.40 13.73 -17.75
C GLY A 767 0.69 14.12 -16.46
N THR A 768 0.12 13.16 -15.79
CA THR A 768 -0.77 13.39 -14.64
C THR A 768 -0.08 14.01 -13.43
N ASN A 769 1.24 13.88 -13.30
CA ASN A 769 2.00 14.55 -12.24
C ASN A 769 1.91 16.07 -12.36
N ASP A 770 2.27 16.61 -13.52
CA ASP A 770 2.18 18.05 -13.79
C ASP A 770 0.75 18.54 -13.85
N LEU A 771 -0.14 17.77 -14.46
CA LEU A 771 -1.57 18.10 -14.52
C LEU A 771 -2.16 18.23 -13.10
N THR A 772 -1.79 17.36 -12.20
CA THR A 772 -2.20 17.40 -10.80
C THR A 772 -1.64 18.64 -10.10
N GLN A 773 -0.34 18.92 -10.25
CA GLN A 773 0.29 20.11 -9.67
C GLN A 773 -0.40 21.40 -10.08
N MET A 774 -0.67 21.56 -11.35
CA MET A 774 -1.30 22.77 -11.90
C MET A 774 -2.77 22.87 -11.56
N THR A 775 -3.48 21.76 -11.41
CA THR A 775 -4.89 21.73 -11.04
C THR A 775 -5.08 22.04 -9.56
N PHE A 776 -4.29 21.48 -8.68
CA PHE A 776 -4.32 21.76 -7.25
C PHE A 776 -3.62 23.09 -6.89
N GLY A 777 -2.70 23.56 -7.72
CA GLY A 777 -1.98 24.81 -7.47
C GLY A 777 -0.86 24.70 -6.44
N PHE A 778 -0.30 23.50 -6.23
CA PHE A 778 0.87 23.32 -5.38
C PHE A 778 1.88 22.37 -6.02
N SER A 779 3.14 22.58 -5.64
CA SER A 779 4.24 21.75 -6.12
C SER A 779 4.29 20.40 -5.41
N ARG A 780 4.53 19.36 -6.17
CA ARG A 780 4.79 18.01 -5.66
C ARG A 780 5.93 18.00 -4.63
N ASP A 781 6.99 18.75 -4.90
CA ASP A 781 8.17 18.77 -4.03
C ASP A 781 7.93 19.52 -2.72
N ASP A 782 7.01 20.48 -2.70
CA ASP A 782 6.69 21.28 -1.50
C ASP A 782 5.50 20.72 -0.71
N ALA A 783 4.67 19.87 -1.31
CA ALA A 783 3.43 19.40 -0.72
C ALA A 783 3.61 18.65 0.61
N GLY A 784 4.73 17.98 0.79
CA GLY A 784 5.06 17.27 2.03
C GLY A 784 5.07 18.15 3.27
N LYS A 785 5.23 19.47 3.11
CA LYS A 785 5.26 20.43 4.22
C LYS A 785 3.87 20.61 4.87
N PHE A 786 2.78 20.36 4.15
CA PHE A 786 1.42 20.61 4.64
C PHE A 786 0.45 19.43 4.48
N LEU A 787 0.72 18.46 3.62
CA LEU A 787 -0.21 17.36 3.34
C LEU A 787 -0.52 16.51 4.59
N ASP A 788 0.44 16.33 5.49
CA ASP A 788 0.20 15.58 6.72
C ASP A 788 -0.89 16.24 7.57
N SER A 789 -0.89 17.57 7.67
CA SER A 789 -1.96 18.31 8.35
C SER A 789 -3.31 18.16 7.66
N TYR A 790 -3.32 18.08 6.33
CA TYR A 790 -4.53 17.84 5.54
C TYR A 790 -5.12 16.45 5.83
N TYR A 791 -4.26 15.43 5.99
CA TYR A 791 -4.71 14.09 6.36
C TYR A 791 -5.24 14.05 7.79
N GLN A 792 -4.53 14.67 8.74
CA GLN A 792 -4.94 14.74 10.14
C GLN A 792 -6.29 15.46 10.32
N ASN A 793 -6.54 16.50 9.53
CA ASN A 793 -7.78 17.28 9.57
C ASN A 793 -8.88 16.74 8.63
N LYS A 794 -8.66 15.56 8.04
CA LYS A 794 -9.62 14.88 7.14
C LYS A 794 -10.02 15.71 5.92
N ILE A 795 -9.12 16.60 5.44
CA ILE A 795 -9.35 17.39 4.23
C ILE A 795 -9.08 16.52 3.00
N TYR A 796 -7.94 15.81 2.99
CA TYR A 796 -7.63 14.81 1.99
C TYR A 796 -7.53 13.44 2.65
N GLU A 797 -8.11 12.44 2.02
CA GLU A 797 -7.95 11.04 2.45
C GLU A 797 -6.66 10.44 1.92
N GLN A 798 -6.17 10.92 0.77
CA GLN A 798 -5.03 10.36 0.07
C GLN A 798 -4.19 11.43 -0.63
N ASP A 799 -2.92 11.06 -0.90
CA ASP A 799 -2.01 11.88 -1.69
C ASP A 799 -2.48 11.92 -3.16
N PRO A 800 -2.82 13.10 -3.70
CA PRO A 800 -3.27 13.23 -5.10
C PRO A 800 -2.18 12.88 -6.13
N PHE A 801 -0.92 12.82 -5.74
CA PHE A 801 0.18 12.37 -6.61
C PHE A 801 0.34 10.86 -6.65
N ALA A 802 -0.11 10.16 -5.62
CA ALA A 802 -0.09 8.70 -5.57
C ALA A 802 -1.34 8.08 -6.22
N LYS A 803 -2.49 8.67 -5.98
CA LYS A 803 -3.80 8.22 -6.50
C LYS A 803 -4.48 9.38 -7.21
N LEU A 804 -4.94 9.13 -8.43
CA LEU A 804 -5.54 10.18 -9.26
C LEU A 804 -6.75 10.82 -8.58
N ASP A 805 -6.76 12.13 -8.52
CA ASP A 805 -7.94 12.93 -8.21
C ASP A 805 -8.94 12.84 -9.36
N GLN A 806 -9.95 12.02 -9.21
CA GLN A 806 -10.94 11.77 -10.26
C GLN A 806 -11.94 12.90 -10.40
N GLU A 807 -12.16 13.70 -9.35
CA GLU A 807 -13.11 14.82 -9.37
C GLU A 807 -12.59 16.03 -10.16
N GLY A 808 -11.37 16.47 -9.91
CA GLY A 808 -10.76 17.63 -10.56
C GLY A 808 -9.91 17.25 -11.76
N VAL A 809 -8.78 16.62 -11.52
CA VAL A 809 -7.85 16.20 -12.58
C VAL A 809 -8.52 15.23 -13.55
N GLY A 810 -9.35 14.33 -13.04
CA GLY A 810 -10.10 13.36 -13.84
C GLY A 810 -11.03 14.02 -14.85
N GLN A 811 -11.66 15.14 -14.50
CA GLN A 811 -12.49 15.91 -15.46
C GLN A 811 -11.66 16.43 -16.63
N LEU A 812 -10.46 16.93 -16.35
CA LEU A 812 -9.56 17.42 -17.41
C LEU A 812 -9.11 16.29 -18.34
N VAL A 813 -8.80 15.12 -17.78
CA VAL A 813 -8.47 13.93 -18.57
C VAL A 813 -9.65 13.55 -19.48
N LYS A 814 -10.84 13.47 -18.92
CA LYS A 814 -12.06 13.13 -19.65
C LYS A 814 -12.34 14.13 -20.77
N MET A 815 -12.24 15.42 -20.49
CA MET A 815 -12.41 16.48 -21.50
C MET A 815 -11.41 16.33 -22.64
N ALA A 816 -10.14 16.10 -22.32
CA ALA A 816 -9.10 15.95 -23.33
C ALA A 816 -9.31 14.70 -24.20
N VAL A 817 -9.77 13.60 -23.62
CA VAL A 817 -10.12 12.38 -24.35
C VAL A 817 -11.27 12.66 -25.34
N GLU A 818 -12.34 13.25 -24.85
CA GLU A 818 -13.53 13.57 -25.69
C GLU A 818 -13.20 14.57 -26.82
N LYS A 819 -12.50 15.65 -26.50
CA LYS A 819 -12.07 16.67 -27.44
C LYS A 819 -11.06 16.16 -28.47
N GLY A 820 -10.10 15.36 -28.03
CA GLY A 820 -9.14 14.74 -28.93
C GLY A 820 -9.78 13.81 -29.94
N LYS A 821 -10.77 13.04 -29.52
CA LYS A 821 -11.54 12.14 -30.39
C LYS A 821 -12.46 12.89 -31.33
N GLN A 822 -12.91 14.07 -30.99
CA GLN A 822 -13.68 14.93 -31.91
C GLN A 822 -12.88 15.30 -33.16
N THR A 823 -11.59 15.60 -32.98
CA THR A 823 -10.68 15.95 -34.08
C THR A 823 -10.09 14.74 -34.76
N ARG A 824 -9.68 13.74 -33.98
CA ARG A 824 -9.10 12.48 -34.45
C ARG A 824 -9.82 11.31 -33.80
N PRO A 825 -10.85 10.73 -34.43
CA PRO A 825 -11.64 9.65 -33.80
C PRO A 825 -10.82 8.44 -33.31
N ASN A 826 -9.71 8.14 -33.93
CA ASN A 826 -8.84 7.01 -33.62
C ASN A 826 -7.53 7.44 -32.95
N ILE A 827 -7.50 8.60 -32.35
CA ILE A 827 -6.31 9.11 -31.65
C ILE A 827 -5.85 8.12 -30.58
N LYS A 828 -4.54 7.82 -30.56
CA LYS A 828 -3.94 7.00 -29.50
C LYS A 828 -3.82 7.83 -28.24
N LEU A 829 -4.32 7.31 -27.15
CA LEU A 829 -4.37 7.97 -25.84
C LEU A 829 -3.68 7.13 -24.79
N GLY A 830 -2.63 7.69 -24.20
CA GLY A 830 -1.89 7.02 -23.15
C GLY A 830 -1.77 7.88 -21.89
N ILE A 831 -1.23 7.28 -20.84
CA ILE A 831 -0.90 7.96 -19.58
C ILE A 831 0.47 7.46 -19.13
N CYS A 832 1.33 8.34 -18.69
CA CYS A 832 2.68 8.02 -18.25
C CYS A 832 3.08 8.61 -16.88
N GLY A 833 2.14 9.27 -16.19
CA GLY A 833 2.37 9.74 -14.82
C GLY A 833 2.43 8.58 -13.81
N GLU A 834 2.73 8.88 -12.57
CA GLU A 834 2.80 7.88 -11.48
C GLU A 834 1.48 7.11 -11.30
N HIS A 835 0.37 7.70 -11.69
CA HIS A 835 -0.96 7.09 -11.60
C HIS A 835 -1.15 5.89 -12.55
N GLY A 836 -0.31 5.73 -13.56
CA GLY A 836 -0.42 4.65 -14.54
C GLY A 836 -0.23 3.24 -14.00
N GLY A 837 0.34 3.11 -12.80
CA GLY A 837 0.52 1.83 -12.10
C GLY A 837 -0.33 1.70 -10.83
N GLU A 838 -1.24 2.64 -10.57
CA GLU A 838 -2.10 2.61 -9.38
C GLU A 838 -3.47 2.02 -9.74
N PRO A 839 -3.96 0.98 -9.04
CA PRO A 839 -5.12 0.21 -9.45
C PRO A 839 -6.41 1.01 -9.70
N SER A 840 -6.80 1.91 -8.80
CA SER A 840 -8.02 2.71 -8.96
C SER A 840 -7.91 3.72 -10.11
N SER A 841 -6.73 4.25 -10.33
CA SER A 841 -6.44 5.15 -11.43
C SER A 841 -6.48 4.42 -12.77
N VAL A 842 -5.93 3.21 -12.83
CA VAL A 842 -6.00 2.34 -14.04
C VAL A 842 -7.46 2.05 -14.40
N GLU A 843 -8.29 1.75 -13.42
CA GLU A 843 -9.74 1.55 -13.64
C GLU A 843 -10.39 2.80 -14.22
N PHE A 844 -10.07 3.98 -13.70
CA PHE A 844 -10.53 5.25 -14.23
C PHE A 844 -10.08 5.46 -15.68
N PHE A 845 -8.82 5.23 -15.99
CA PHE A 845 -8.30 5.38 -17.35
C PHE A 845 -8.95 4.41 -18.33
N TYR A 846 -9.25 3.23 -17.88
CA TYR A 846 -10.04 2.27 -18.65
C TYR A 846 -11.43 2.83 -18.98
N LYS A 847 -12.13 3.35 -17.96
CA LYS A 847 -13.50 3.89 -18.14
C LYS A 847 -13.57 5.10 -19.07
N VAL A 848 -12.57 5.98 -19.02
CA VAL A 848 -12.54 7.16 -19.91
C VAL A 848 -12.07 6.84 -21.33
N GLY A 849 -11.62 5.62 -21.59
CA GLY A 849 -11.32 5.12 -22.91
C GLY A 849 -9.89 5.34 -23.40
N LEU A 850 -8.90 5.29 -22.50
CA LEU A 850 -7.50 5.32 -22.90
C LEU A 850 -7.12 4.06 -23.67
N THR A 851 -6.10 4.17 -24.52
CA THR A 851 -5.55 3.07 -25.31
C THR A 851 -4.59 2.23 -24.47
N TYR A 852 -3.74 2.87 -23.66
CA TYR A 852 -2.78 2.20 -22.79
C TYR A 852 -2.47 3.04 -21.54
N VAL A 853 -1.95 2.35 -20.53
CA VAL A 853 -1.30 2.99 -19.38
C VAL A 853 0.19 2.66 -19.43
N SER A 854 1.03 3.54 -18.89
CA SER A 854 2.48 3.35 -18.79
C SER A 854 2.93 3.61 -17.36
N CYS A 855 3.78 2.74 -16.84
CA CYS A 855 4.22 2.78 -15.45
C CYS A 855 5.67 2.28 -15.31
N SER A 856 6.24 2.44 -14.12
CA SER A 856 7.57 1.90 -13.84
C SER A 856 7.60 0.37 -14.05
N PRO A 857 8.78 -0.21 -14.36
CA PRO A 857 8.88 -1.64 -14.72
C PRO A 857 8.22 -2.60 -13.72
N TYR A 858 8.45 -2.40 -12.43
CA TYR A 858 7.91 -3.28 -11.38
C TYR A 858 6.42 -3.13 -11.14
N ARG A 859 5.79 -2.08 -11.66
CA ARG A 859 4.34 -1.88 -11.59
C ARG A 859 3.58 -2.46 -12.79
N VAL A 860 4.30 -2.92 -13.80
CA VAL A 860 3.68 -3.51 -15.01
C VAL A 860 2.72 -4.66 -14.68
N PRO A 861 3.06 -5.64 -13.82
CA PRO A 861 2.11 -6.68 -13.44
C PRO A 861 0.86 -6.13 -12.73
N ILE A 862 1.03 -5.14 -11.87
CA ILE A 862 -0.07 -4.48 -11.17
C ILE A 862 -1.04 -3.82 -12.16
N ALA A 863 -0.50 -3.10 -13.13
CA ALA A 863 -1.28 -2.44 -14.17
C ALA A 863 -2.01 -3.45 -15.06
N ARG A 864 -1.36 -4.54 -15.45
CA ARG A 864 -1.97 -5.63 -16.22
C ARG A 864 -3.16 -6.26 -15.50
N LEU A 865 -2.97 -6.58 -14.23
CA LEU A 865 -4.03 -7.16 -13.40
C LEU A 865 -5.17 -6.18 -13.17
N SER A 866 -4.86 -4.91 -12.87
CA SER A 866 -5.85 -3.85 -12.67
C SER A 866 -6.69 -3.60 -13.92
N ALA A 867 -6.04 -3.60 -15.09
CA ALA A 867 -6.72 -3.44 -16.38
C ALA A 867 -7.67 -4.62 -16.66
N ALA A 868 -7.25 -5.84 -16.35
CA ALA A 868 -8.09 -7.03 -16.47
C ALA A 868 -9.29 -6.97 -15.53
N GLN A 869 -9.07 -6.60 -14.29
CA GLN A 869 -10.15 -6.44 -13.30
C GLN A 869 -11.17 -5.39 -13.73
N ALA A 870 -10.72 -4.26 -14.28
CA ALA A 870 -11.59 -3.22 -14.79
C ALA A 870 -12.45 -3.72 -15.96
N ALA A 871 -11.86 -4.43 -16.90
CA ALA A 871 -12.57 -5.02 -18.04
C ALA A 871 -13.63 -6.04 -17.61
N ILE A 872 -13.29 -6.92 -16.68
CA ILE A 872 -14.21 -7.93 -16.15
C ILE A 872 -15.39 -7.28 -15.43
N LYS A 873 -15.13 -6.30 -14.57
CA LYS A 873 -16.18 -5.57 -13.82
C LYS A 873 -17.15 -4.83 -14.74
N SER A 874 -16.67 -4.33 -15.88
CA SER A 874 -17.50 -3.61 -16.88
C SER A 874 -18.26 -4.56 -17.80
N GLY A 875 -17.97 -5.86 -17.74
CA GLY A 875 -18.58 -6.84 -18.63
C GLY A 875 -18.04 -6.84 -20.07
N ASP A 876 -16.96 -6.08 -20.31
CA ASP A 876 -16.32 -6.05 -21.61
C ASP A 876 -15.50 -7.32 -21.79
N ARG A 877 -15.66 -7.94 -22.94
CA ARG A 877 -14.88 -9.12 -23.33
C ARG A 877 -14.12 -8.82 -24.60
N LYS A 878 -12.87 -9.30 -24.68
CA LYS A 878 -12.11 -9.27 -25.94
C LYS A 878 -12.84 -10.02 -27.05
#